data_32dad36a7ea295280ee860abead731b3
#
_entry.id   32dad36a7ea295280ee860abead731b3
#
_cell.length_a   1.000
_cell.length_b   1.000
_cell.length_c   1.000
_cell.angle_alpha   90.00
_cell.angle_beta   90.00
_cell.angle_gamma   90.00
#
_symmetry.space_group_name_H-M   'P 1'
#
loop_
_entity.id
_entity.type
_entity.pdbx_description
1 polymer ?
#
loop_
_entity_poly.entity_id
_entity_poly.type
_entity_poly.pdbx_seq_one_letter_code
_entity_poly.pdbx_strand_id
1 'polypeptide(L)'
;MKYGFVKVAAAIPAVKVADCKFNAQQIDTQIAIADGKGVQIIVFPELCITGYTCGDLFGQTLLLEEAEIALMQIMNNTRQMDIISIVGMPVVVNTTLMNCAVVLQKGKILGVVPKTYLPNHKESAEQRWFSPASVHAETNIRLCGQNVPFGSNLLFDTPETCFGIEVSDDLWAPVPPSSSLALKGAEIIFNPSADVETIGKYTYIRSLIEQQSARCLSGYVLSSCGFGESTTDVVFGGNGLIAENGTMIASAERFSLKDQLIISEIDVECIRNERRNNTVFAANKAACKEEPAIHISTELVNQRDLILTRSIEARPFVPKGDTLNQRCEEIFEIQVMGLAKRLIHTNCKTVVVGISGGLDSTLALLVCVKTFDKLELSRKGIVGITMPGFGTTDRTYNNALHLMSSLGITTHEISIKEACIQHFKDIDHDMTKHDVTYENGQARERTQILMDYANKVNAMVIGTGDLSELALGWATYNGDHMSMYGVNASIPKTLVKYLVNWVALNGVDYESRNTLLDIVDTPISPELIPADEQGNIKQKTEDLVGPYELHDFFIYNFMRFGFRPSKIFFLACTAFRGEYTEDVIKKWLTTFCRRFFQQQFKRSCLPDGPKVGSVGLSPRGDWRMPSDACATLWLKECEEL
;
A
#
# COMPACT_ATOMS: atom_id res chain seq x y z
N MET A 1 -7.64 -19.83 -5.63
CA MET A 1 -7.09 -18.44 -5.87
C MET A 1 -5.59 -18.46 -5.66
N LYS A 2 -4.81 -18.07 -6.67
CA LYS A 2 -3.35 -18.01 -6.54
C LYS A 2 -2.97 -16.63 -5.95
N TYR A 3 -2.35 -16.63 -4.79
CA TYR A 3 -1.91 -15.43 -4.04
C TYR A 3 -2.99 -14.39 -3.69
N GLY A 4 -4.27 -14.76 -3.65
CA GLY A 4 -5.35 -13.87 -3.20
C GLY A 4 -5.81 -12.81 -4.20
N PHE A 5 -5.42 -12.87 -5.45
CA PHE A 5 -5.81 -11.89 -6.47
C PHE A 5 -7.04 -12.32 -7.27
N VAL A 6 -7.96 -11.36 -7.47
CA VAL A 6 -9.13 -11.49 -8.36
C VAL A 6 -8.96 -10.49 -9.50
N LYS A 7 -8.93 -10.98 -10.75
CA LYS A 7 -8.76 -10.13 -11.93
C LYS A 7 -10.12 -9.58 -12.36
N VAL A 8 -10.24 -8.25 -12.35
CA VAL A 8 -11.47 -7.53 -12.68
C VAL A 8 -11.27 -6.60 -13.86
N ALA A 9 -12.37 -6.23 -14.52
CA ALA A 9 -12.33 -5.24 -15.58
C ALA A 9 -13.50 -4.24 -15.50
N ALA A 10 -13.20 -2.98 -15.82
CA ALA A 10 -14.16 -1.95 -16.15
C ALA A 10 -14.14 -1.74 -17.68
N ALA A 11 -15.25 -2.02 -18.35
CA ALA A 11 -15.37 -1.90 -19.79
C ALA A 11 -16.17 -0.64 -20.18
N ILE A 12 -15.67 0.11 -21.15
CA ILE A 12 -16.34 1.27 -21.70
C ILE A 12 -16.53 0.98 -23.20
N PRO A 13 -17.64 0.32 -23.60
CA PRO A 13 -17.90 -0.04 -24.98
C PRO A 13 -18.31 1.19 -25.82
N ALA A 14 -18.13 1.11 -27.11
CA ALA A 14 -18.82 2.00 -28.03
C ALA A 14 -20.35 1.77 -27.95
N VAL A 15 -21.11 2.84 -27.82
CA VAL A 15 -22.58 2.81 -27.68
C VAL A 15 -23.22 3.60 -28.79
N LYS A 16 -24.42 3.17 -29.23
CA LYS A 16 -25.37 3.92 -30.01
C LYS A 16 -26.70 3.97 -29.28
N VAL A 17 -27.19 5.18 -29.03
CA VAL A 17 -28.44 5.39 -28.28
C VAL A 17 -29.59 4.69 -28.99
N ALA A 18 -30.33 3.85 -28.27
CA ALA A 18 -31.47 3.06 -28.72
C ALA A 18 -31.15 1.96 -29.78
N ASP A 19 -29.87 1.68 -30.07
CA ASP A 19 -29.46 0.56 -30.94
C ASP A 19 -28.99 -0.65 -30.11
N CYS A 20 -29.94 -1.34 -29.47
CA CYS A 20 -29.68 -2.46 -28.58
C CYS A 20 -28.83 -3.56 -29.22
N LYS A 21 -29.07 -3.83 -30.53
CA LYS A 21 -28.33 -4.84 -31.28
C LYS A 21 -26.84 -4.49 -31.45
N PHE A 22 -26.55 -3.23 -31.84
CA PHE A 22 -25.17 -2.75 -31.93
C PHE A 22 -24.49 -2.80 -30.57
N ASN A 23 -25.15 -2.31 -29.52
CA ASN A 23 -24.60 -2.26 -28.18
C ASN A 23 -24.29 -3.66 -27.65
N ALA A 24 -25.18 -4.66 -27.85
CA ALA A 24 -24.93 -6.04 -27.48
C ALA A 24 -23.69 -6.63 -28.17
N GLN A 25 -23.46 -6.33 -29.46
CA GLN A 25 -22.27 -6.76 -30.20
C GLN A 25 -20.97 -6.18 -29.61
N GLN A 26 -20.99 -4.91 -29.18
CA GLN A 26 -19.84 -4.27 -28.54
C GLN A 26 -19.58 -4.90 -27.16
N ILE A 27 -20.61 -5.16 -26.37
CA ILE A 27 -20.53 -5.84 -25.09
C ILE A 27 -19.95 -7.25 -25.27
N ASP A 28 -20.48 -8.05 -26.22
CA ASP A 28 -19.97 -9.39 -26.54
C ASP A 28 -18.47 -9.38 -26.89
N THR A 29 -18.05 -8.40 -27.69
CA THR A 29 -16.65 -8.23 -28.08
C THR A 29 -15.76 -7.97 -26.87
N GLN A 30 -16.17 -7.06 -25.99
CA GLN A 30 -15.42 -6.72 -24.78
C GLN A 30 -15.35 -7.92 -23.80
N ILE A 31 -16.45 -8.68 -23.64
CA ILE A 31 -16.47 -9.88 -22.80
C ILE A 31 -15.47 -10.92 -23.34
N ALA A 32 -15.48 -11.17 -24.66
CA ALA A 32 -14.58 -12.13 -25.29
C ALA A 32 -13.09 -11.74 -25.11
N ILE A 33 -12.77 -10.45 -25.26
CA ILE A 33 -11.42 -9.93 -25.03
C ILE A 33 -11.02 -10.08 -23.57
N ALA A 34 -11.91 -9.77 -22.64
CA ALA A 34 -11.68 -9.86 -21.21
C ALA A 34 -11.47 -11.33 -20.76
N ASP A 35 -12.32 -12.25 -21.22
CA ASP A 35 -12.18 -13.69 -20.97
C ASP A 35 -10.85 -14.20 -21.51
N GLY A 36 -10.48 -13.80 -22.75
CA GLY A 36 -9.19 -14.12 -23.36
C GLY A 36 -7.99 -13.66 -22.53
N LYS A 37 -8.11 -12.59 -21.74
CA LYS A 37 -7.09 -12.06 -20.82
C LYS A 37 -7.20 -12.61 -19.39
N GLY A 38 -8.12 -13.56 -19.14
CA GLY A 38 -8.30 -14.21 -17.84
C GLY A 38 -9.01 -13.32 -16.80
N VAL A 39 -9.80 -12.35 -17.23
CA VAL A 39 -10.66 -11.56 -16.35
C VAL A 39 -11.75 -12.46 -15.76
N GLN A 40 -11.99 -12.33 -14.44
CA GLN A 40 -12.98 -13.13 -13.74
C GLN A 40 -14.34 -12.42 -13.65
N ILE A 41 -14.33 -11.11 -13.48
CA ILE A 41 -15.54 -10.29 -13.37
C ILE A 41 -15.35 -9.01 -14.19
N ILE A 42 -16.30 -8.72 -15.07
CA ILE A 42 -16.34 -7.51 -15.90
C ILE A 42 -17.59 -6.72 -15.63
N VAL A 43 -17.47 -5.39 -15.52
CA VAL A 43 -18.61 -4.47 -15.38
C VAL A 43 -18.67 -3.50 -16.55
N PHE A 44 -19.88 -3.29 -17.05
CA PHE A 44 -20.24 -2.35 -18.10
C PHE A 44 -20.97 -1.14 -17.51
N PRO A 45 -21.11 -0.03 -18.29
CA PRO A 45 -21.82 1.15 -17.82
C PRO A 45 -23.31 0.92 -17.54
N GLU A 46 -23.90 1.82 -16.79
CA GLU A 46 -25.33 1.92 -16.54
C GLU A 46 -26.11 2.00 -17.85
N LEU A 47 -27.21 1.23 -18.00
CA LEU A 47 -28.07 1.18 -19.18
C LEU A 47 -27.33 0.93 -20.51
N CYS A 48 -26.16 0.32 -20.49
CA CYS A 48 -25.29 0.16 -21.67
C CYS A 48 -25.94 -0.64 -22.84
N ILE A 49 -26.99 -1.45 -22.59
CA ILE A 49 -27.70 -2.19 -23.61
C ILE A 49 -28.54 -1.24 -24.49
N THR A 50 -29.20 -0.25 -23.91
CA THR A 50 -30.00 0.73 -24.62
C THR A 50 -29.26 2.01 -24.99
N GLY A 51 -28.22 2.34 -24.21
CA GLY A 51 -27.68 3.67 -23.97
C GLY A 51 -28.44 4.34 -22.83
N TYR A 52 -27.72 5.15 -22.05
CA TYR A 52 -28.27 5.88 -20.90
C TYR A 52 -29.21 7.03 -21.35
N THR A 53 -28.89 7.69 -22.45
CA THR A 53 -29.53 8.92 -22.91
C THR A 53 -30.74 8.71 -23.79
N CYS A 54 -31.46 7.59 -23.65
CA CYS A 54 -32.67 7.29 -24.44
C CYS A 54 -33.88 8.21 -24.11
N GLY A 55 -33.89 8.86 -22.94
CA GLY A 55 -34.95 9.80 -22.57
C GLY A 55 -36.35 9.16 -22.59
N ASP A 56 -37.34 9.84 -23.17
CA ASP A 56 -38.72 9.34 -23.23
C ASP A 56 -38.90 8.08 -24.12
N LEU A 57 -37.85 7.64 -24.83
CA LEU A 57 -37.87 6.35 -25.51
C LEU A 57 -37.95 5.17 -24.54
N PHE A 58 -37.56 5.33 -23.30
CA PHE A 58 -37.77 4.30 -22.25
C PHE A 58 -39.26 3.97 -22.03
N GLY A 59 -40.18 4.84 -22.44
CA GLY A 59 -41.62 4.56 -22.46
C GLY A 59 -42.09 3.75 -23.68
N GLN A 60 -41.19 3.38 -24.61
CA GLN A 60 -41.56 2.65 -25.85
C GLN A 60 -41.36 1.14 -25.64
N THR A 61 -42.46 0.38 -25.79
CA THR A 61 -42.43 -1.11 -25.64
C THR A 61 -41.37 -1.75 -26.54
N LEU A 62 -41.21 -1.28 -27.76
CA LEU A 62 -40.24 -1.79 -28.72
C LEU A 62 -38.81 -1.71 -28.18
N LEU A 63 -38.42 -0.61 -27.53
CA LEU A 63 -37.06 -0.48 -26.94
C LEU A 63 -36.83 -1.49 -25.81
N LEU A 64 -37.85 -1.71 -24.98
CA LEU A 64 -37.77 -2.64 -23.84
C LEU A 64 -37.71 -4.10 -24.31
N GLU A 65 -38.49 -4.47 -25.31
CA GLU A 65 -38.45 -5.80 -25.94
C GLU A 65 -37.09 -6.06 -26.62
N GLU A 66 -36.56 -5.09 -27.36
CA GLU A 66 -35.25 -5.20 -28.01
C GLU A 66 -34.10 -5.26 -26.98
N ALA A 67 -34.23 -4.62 -25.82
CA ALA A 67 -33.27 -4.73 -24.73
C ALA A 67 -33.22 -6.17 -24.15
N GLU A 68 -34.37 -6.83 -23.97
CA GLU A 68 -34.41 -8.25 -23.56
C GLU A 68 -33.84 -9.17 -24.65
N ILE A 69 -34.14 -8.94 -25.92
CA ILE A 69 -33.57 -9.70 -27.05
C ILE A 69 -32.05 -9.56 -27.09
N ALA A 70 -31.54 -8.34 -26.88
CA ALA A 70 -30.10 -8.05 -26.80
C ALA A 70 -29.44 -8.78 -25.62
N LEU A 71 -30.09 -8.80 -24.44
CA LEU A 71 -29.59 -9.56 -23.29
C LEU A 71 -29.51 -11.08 -23.59
N MET A 72 -30.58 -11.64 -24.23
CA MET A 72 -30.58 -13.04 -24.66
C MET A 72 -29.45 -13.34 -25.65
N GLN A 73 -29.13 -12.42 -26.57
CA GLN A 73 -27.99 -12.53 -27.47
C GLN A 73 -26.67 -12.64 -26.70
N ILE A 74 -26.43 -11.71 -25.76
CA ILE A 74 -25.23 -11.72 -24.92
C ILE A 74 -25.11 -13.04 -24.16
N MET A 75 -26.18 -13.50 -23.52
CA MET A 75 -26.21 -14.76 -22.80
C MET A 75 -25.86 -15.97 -23.68
N ASN A 76 -26.39 -16.01 -24.91
CA ASN A 76 -26.10 -17.10 -25.84
C ASN A 76 -24.65 -17.10 -26.32
N ASN A 77 -24.11 -15.91 -26.64
CA ASN A 77 -22.75 -15.76 -27.16
C ASN A 77 -21.69 -16.05 -26.09
N THR A 78 -21.99 -15.74 -24.82
CA THR A 78 -21.07 -15.93 -23.70
C THR A 78 -21.28 -17.24 -22.92
N ARG A 79 -22.21 -18.13 -23.33
CA ARG A 79 -22.58 -19.34 -22.58
C ARG A 79 -21.44 -20.34 -22.33
N GLN A 80 -20.39 -20.29 -23.14
CA GLN A 80 -19.20 -21.15 -22.99
C GLN A 80 -18.05 -20.46 -22.26
N MET A 81 -18.22 -19.19 -21.90
CA MET A 81 -17.22 -18.40 -21.17
C MET A 81 -17.45 -18.51 -19.66
N ASP A 82 -16.36 -18.57 -18.87
CA ASP A 82 -16.44 -18.67 -17.42
C ASP A 82 -16.64 -17.27 -16.76
N ILE A 83 -16.29 -16.21 -17.44
CA ILE A 83 -16.34 -14.82 -16.94
C ILE A 83 -17.74 -14.43 -16.45
N ILE A 84 -17.79 -13.73 -15.31
CA ILE A 84 -19.00 -13.11 -14.80
C ILE A 84 -19.11 -11.71 -15.41
N SER A 85 -20.26 -11.40 -16.01
CA SER A 85 -20.51 -10.11 -16.67
C SER A 85 -21.65 -9.36 -16.00
N ILE A 86 -21.43 -8.05 -15.72
CA ILE A 86 -22.40 -7.15 -15.11
C ILE A 86 -22.78 -6.12 -16.17
N VAL A 87 -24.02 -6.15 -16.66
CA VAL A 87 -24.52 -5.27 -17.74
C VAL A 87 -25.70 -4.42 -17.26
N GLY A 88 -25.75 -3.14 -17.66
CA GLY A 88 -26.83 -2.22 -17.33
C GLY A 88 -27.96 -2.27 -18.36
N MET A 89 -29.23 -2.38 -17.90
CA MET A 89 -30.42 -2.32 -18.78
C MET A 89 -31.68 -1.87 -18.04
N PRO A 90 -32.68 -1.34 -18.76
CA PRO A 90 -34.03 -1.15 -18.21
C PRO A 90 -34.72 -2.52 -18.04
N VAL A 91 -35.39 -2.73 -16.92
CA VAL A 91 -36.14 -3.97 -16.63
C VAL A 91 -37.57 -3.61 -16.20
N VAL A 92 -38.56 -4.26 -16.80
CA VAL A 92 -39.94 -4.14 -16.36
C VAL A 92 -40.22 -5.16 -15.25
N VAL A 93 -40.59 -4.67 -14.07
CA VAL A 93 -40.98 -5.49 -12.92
C VAL A 93 -42.46 -5.26 -12.65
N ASN A 94 -43.30 -6.27 -12.90
CA ASN A 94 -44.76 -6.13 -12.93
C ASN A 94 -45.20 -5.03 -13.93
N THR A 95 -45.55 -3.85 -13.45
CA THR A 95 -45.98 -2.71 -14.27
C THR A 95 -45.04 -1.50 -14.17
N THR A 96 -43.89 -1.70 -13.54
CA THR A 96 -42.94 -0.63 -13.18
C THR A 96 -41.63 -0.81 -13.92
N LEU A 97 -41.11 0.26 -14.50
CA LEU A 97 -39.81 0.26 -15.17
C LEU A 97 -38.71 0.61 -14.17
N MET A 98 -37.64 -0.16 -14.17
CA MET A 98 -36.50 -0.01 -13.26
C MET A 98 -35.18 0.02 -14.04
N ASN A 99 -34.24 0.82 -13.54
CA ASN A 99 -32.85 0.85 -14.00
C ASN A 99 -32.07 -0.20 -13.22
N CYS A 100 -31.53 -1.20 -13.90
CA CYS A 100 -30.96 -2.38 -13.25
C CYS A 100 -29.58 -2.75 -13.79
N ALA A 101 -28.77 -3.34 -12.92
CA ALA A 101 -27.60 -4.13 -13.28
C ALA A 101 -27.98 -5.61 -13.29
N VAL A 102 -27.67 -6.31 -14.37
CA VAL A 102 -27.94 -7.74 -14.55
C VAL A 102 -26.62 -8.50 -14.54
N VAL A 103 -26.54 -9.54 -13.70
CA VAL A 103 -25.34 -10.37 -13.54
C VAL A 103 -25.51 -11.66 -14.33
N LEU A 104 -24.57 -11.92 -15.23
CA LEU A 104 -24.60 -13.05 -16.16
C LEU A 104 -23.40 -13.98 -15.95
N GLN A 105 -23.62 -15.29 -16.06
CA GLN A 105 -22.56 -16.28 -16.20
C GLN A 105 -23.08 -17.51 -16.95
N LYS A 106 -22.31 -18.00 -17.92
CA LYS A 106 -22.60 -19.23 -18.67
C LYS A 106 -24.03 -19.34 -19.21
N GLY A 107 -24.55 -18.26 -19.75
CA GLY A 107 -25.90 -18.21 -20.33
C GLY A 107 -27.03 -18.18 -19.28
N LYS A 108 -26.72 -17.93 -18.01
CA LYS A 108 -27.71 -17.77 -16.93
C LYS A 108 -27.67 -16.35 -16.38
N ILE A 109 -28.83 -15.85 -15.99
CA ILE A 109 -28.95 -14.66 -15.16
C ILE A 109 -28.81 -15.09 -13.69
N LEU A 110 -27.77 -14.60 -13.02
CA LEU A 110 -27.51 -14.93 -11.61
C LEU A 110 -28.40 -14.07 -10.69
N GLY A 111 -28.60 -12.79 -11.05
CA GLY A 111 -29.42 -11.87 -10.28
C GLY A 111 -29.55 -10.53 -10.96
N VAL A 112 -30.50 -9.74 -10.50
CA VAL A 112 -30.82 -8.40 -11.00
C VAL A 112 -30.82 -7.41 -9.85
N VAL A 113 -29.99 -6.39 -9.94
CA VAL A 113 -29.80 -5.37 -8.90
C VAL A 113 -30.39 -4.04 -9.40
N PRO A 114 -31.52 -3.56 -8.85
CA PRO A 114 -32.11 -2.27 -9.20
C PRO A 114 -31.35 -1.12 -8.54
N LYS A 115 -31.30 0.02 -9.22
CA LYS A 115 -30.77 1.29 -8.68
C LYS A 115 -31.60 1.71 -7.46
N THR A 116 -30.92 2.05 -6.37
CA THR A 116 -31.56 2.39 -5.09
C THR A 116 -32.06 3.82 -5.06
N TYR A 117 -31.21 4.76 -5.49
CA TYR A 117 -31.51 6.19 -5.48
C TYR A 117 -31.53 6.76 -6.90
N LEU A 118 -32.66 7.35 -7.28
CA LEU A 118 -32.85 7.96 -8.61
C LEU A 118 -32.69 9.47 -8.50
N PRO A 119 -31.66 10.06 -9.13
CA PRO A 119 -31.51 11.51 -9.14
C PRO A 119 -32.61 12.18 -9.95
N ASN A 120 -33.15 13.29 -9.43
CA ASN A 120 -34.20 14.09 -10.09
C ASN A 120 -33.97 15.58 -9.82
N HIS A 121 -32.77 16.04 -10.18
CA HIS A 121 -32.36 17.44 -10.00
C HIS A 121 -31.35 17.83 -11.09
N LYS A 122 -31.30 19.12 -11.41
CA LYS A 122 -30.46 19.70 -12.47
C LYS A 122 -30.69 18.98 -13.83
N GLU A 123 -29.61 18.42 -14.39
CA GLU A 123 -29.63 17.65 -15.65
C GLU A 123 -30.24 16.25 -15.53
N SER A 124 -30.38 15.74 -14.29
CA SER A 124 -30.88 14.39 -14.06
C SER A 124 -32.39 14.36 -13.84
N ALA A 125 -33.09 13.48 -14.58
CA ALA A 125 -34.53 13.32 -14.54
C ALA A 125 -34.96 11.84 -14.49
N GLU A 126 -34.20 10.98 -13.82
CA GLU A 126 -34.41 9.52 -13.84
C GLU A 126 -35.78 9.10 -13.26
N GLN A 127 -36.31 9.83 -12.27
CA GLN A 127 -37.64 9.56 -11.70
C GLN A 127 -38.79 9.80 -12.72
N ARG A 128 -38.50 10.43 -13.86
CA ARG A 128 -39.46 10.55 -14.96
C ARG A 128 -39.73 9.19 -15.61
N TRP A 129 -38.76 8.33 -15.67
CA TRP A 129 -38.82 7.04 -16.39
C TRP A 129 -38.80 5.84 -15.49
N PHE A 130 -37.99 5.88 -14.39
CA PHE A 130 -37.70 4.74 -13.53
C PHE A 130 -38.27 4.90 -12.13
N SER A 131 -38.48 3.77 -11.49
CA SER A 131 -38.83 3.67 -10.06
C SER A 131 -37.65 3.16 -9.24
N PRO A 132 -37.46 3.65 -8.00
CA PRO A 132 -36.37 3.22 -7.13
C PRO A 132 -36.59 1.80 -6.59
N ALA A 133 -35.54 1.12 -6.17
CA ALA A 133 -35.58 -0.23 -5.60
C ALA A 133 -36.60 -0.40 -4.47
N SER A 134 -36.82 0.64 -3.65
CA SER A 134 -37.73 0.61 -2.49
C SER A 134 -39.20 0.45 -2.83
N VAL A 135 -39.60 0.58 -4.09
CA VAL A 135 -41.01 0.44 -4.53
C VAL A 135 -41.43 -1.04 -4.57
N HIS A 136 -40.48 -1.97 -4.66
CA HIS A 136 -40.75 -3.39 -4.82
C HIS A 136 -40.31 -4.20 -3.62
N ALA A 137 -41.19 -5.12 -3.19
CA ALA A 137 -40.92 -6.12 -2.17
C ALA A 137 -40.57 -7.51 -2.76
N GLU A 138 -40.60 -7.64 -4.07
CA GLU A 138 -40.26 -8.87 -4.77
C GLU A 138 -38.78 -9.21 -4.58
N THR A 139 -38.52 -10.47 -4.27
CA THR A 139 -37.16 -11.03 -4.16
C THR A 139 -36.77 -11.85 -5.39
N ASN A 140 -37.72 -12.09 -6.31
CA ASN A 140 -37.52 -12.79 -7.57
C ASN A 140 -38.40 -12.19 -8.65
N ILE A 141 -37.87 -12.12 -9.87
CA ILE A 141 -38.58 -11.63 -11.07
C ILE A 141 -38.40 -12.61 -12.23
N ARG A 142 -39.24 -12.47 -13.25
CA ARG A 142 -39.10 -13.20 -14.51
C ARG A 142 -38.44 -12.30 -15.56
N LEU A 143 -37.25 -12.72 -16.05
CA LEU A 143 -36.51 -12.01 -17.09
C LEU A 143 -35.93 -13.01 -18.08
N CYS A 144 -36.09 -12.77 -19.38
CA CYS A 144 -35.65 -13.69 -20.47
C CYS A 144 -36.08 -15.15 -20.24
N GLY A 145 -37.31 -15.37 -19.74
CA GLY A 145 -37.81 -16.71 -19.45
C GLY A 145 -37.30 -17.38 -18.20
N GLN A 146 -36.34 -16.79 -17.49
CA GLN A 146 -35.79 -17.30 -16.21
C GLN A 146 -36.47 -16.65 -15.02
N ASN A 147 -36.57 -17.39 -13.90
CA ASN A 147 -36.96 -16.83 -12.60
C ASN A 147 -35.67 -16.54 -11.84
N VAL A 148 -35.39 -15.27 -11.55
CA VAL A 148 -34.10 -14.80 -11.09
C VAL A 148 -34.20 -13.97 -9.81
N PRO A 149 -33.22 -14.03 -8.89
CA PRO A 149 -33.14 -13.18 -7.72
C PRO A 149 -33.13 -11.70 -8.10
N PHE A 150 -33.85 -10.90 -7.31
CA PHE A 150 -33.99 -9.46 -7.51
C PHE A 150 -33.88 -8.70 -6.19
N GLY A 151 -33.08 -7.65 -6.16
CA GLY A 151 -32.94 -6.78 -4.98
C GLY A 151 -31.61 -6.04 -4.92
N SER A 152 -31.57 -4.94 -4.16
CA SER A 152 -30.36 -4.15 -3.91
C SER A 152 -29.44 -4.76 -2.84
N ASN A 153 -29.88 -5.82 -2.16
CA ASN A 153 -29.14 -6.52 -1.11
C ASN A 153 -28.55 -7.87 -1.57
N LEU A 154 -28.38 -8.07 -2.88
CA LEU A 154 -27.77 -9.28 -3.43
C LEU A 154 -26.25 -9.27 -3.24
N LEU A 155 -25.70 -10.40 -2.78
CA LEU A 155 -24.27 -10.69 -2.76
C LEU A 155 -23.98 -11.91 -3.62
N PHE A 156 -22.94 -11.83 -4.42
CA PHE A 156 -22.55 -12.89 -5.33
C PHE A 156 -21.27 -13.55 -4.81
N ASP A 157 -21.40 -14.81 -4.41
CA ASP A 157 -20.31 -15.59 -3.85
C ASP A 157 -19.62 -16.39 -4.94
N THR A 158 -18.37 -16.02 -5.24
CA THR A 158 -17.47 -16.85 -6.02
C THR A 158 -16.62 -17.72 -5.08
N PRO A 159 -15.96 -18.77 -5.56
CA PRO A 159 -15.03 -19.54 -4.72
C PRO A 159 -13.89 -18.69 -4.13
N GLU A 160 -13.56 -17.56 -4.76
CA GLU A 160 -12.45 -16.70 -4.38
C GLU A 160 -12.87 -15.46 -3.58
N THR A 161 -14.02 -14.87 -3.89
CA THR A 161 -14.44 -13.59 -3.32
C THR A 161 -15.95 -13.46 -3.29
N CYS A 162 -16.45 -12.54 -2.46
CA CYS A 162 -17.82 -12.10 -2.46
C CYS A 162 -17.90 -10.68 -3.00
N PHE A 163 -18.79 -10.40 -3.95
CA PHE A 163 -18.98 -9.06 -4.48
C PHE A 163 -20.42 -8.58 -4.40
N GLY A 164 -20.58 -7.27 -4.37
CA GLY A 164 -21.87 -6.58 -4.40
C GLY A 164 -21.89 -5.52 -5.50
N ILE A 165 -23.09 -5.01 -5.78
CA ILE A 165 -23.33 -4.02 -6.84
C ILE A 165 -24.14 -2.86 -6.26
N GLU A 166 -23.73 -1.63 -6.56
CA GLU A 166 -24.55 -0.43 -6.47
C GLU A 166 -24.54 0.27 -7.82
N VAL A 167 -25.53 1.09 -8.13
CA VAL A 167 -25.67 1.66 -9.47
C VAL A 167 -25.51 3.18 -9.42
N SER A 168 -24.47 3.67 -10.09
CA SER A 168 -24.23 5.10 -10.37
C SER A 168 -24.36 6.01 -9.15
N ASP A 169 -25.40 6.84 -9.09
CA ASP A 169 -25.65 7.82 -8.04
C ASP A 169 -25.90 7.22 -6.65
N ASP A 170 -26.06 5.92 -6.52
CA ASP A 170 -26.09 5.25 -5.22
C ASP A 170 -24.84 5.58 -4.40
N LEU A 171 -23.67 5.75 -5.07
CA LEU A 171 -22.41 6.16 -4.44
C LEU A 171 -22.49 7.56 -3.78
N TRP A 172 -23.34 8.45 -4.30
CA TRP A 172 -23.44 9.84 -3.82
C TRP A 172 -24.30 9.98 -2.57
N ALA A 173 -25.02 8.92 -2.19
CA ALA A 173 -25.83 8.92 -0.98
C ALA A 173 -24.95 9.07 0.28
N PRO A 174 -25.40 9.75 1.34
CA PRO A 174 -24.69 9.83 2.60
C PRO A 174 -24.36 8.45 3.19
N VAL A 175 -25.24 7.46 2.98
CA VAL A 175 -25.02 6.04 3.30
C VAL A 175 -25.28 5.25 2.02
N PRO A 176 -24.24 5.03 1.19
CA PRO A 176 -24.40 4.29 -0.06
C PRO A 176 -24.62 2.81 0.20
N PRO A 177 -25.34 2.07 -0.68
CA PRO A 177 -25.55 0.63 -0.57
C PRO A 177 -24.28 -0.17 -0.37
N SER A 178 -23.16 0.24 -0.99
CA SER A 178 -21.84 -0.38 -0.81
C SER A 178 -21.39 -0.46 0.64
N SER A 179 -21.77 0.49 1.50
CA SER A 179 -21.46 0.43 2.94
C SER A 179 -22.13 -0.75 3.61
N SER A 180 -23.42 -0.96 3.34
CA SER A 180 -24.19 -2.10 3.83
C SER A 180 -23.69 -3.42 3.25
N LEU A 181 -23.47 -3.49 1.94
CA LEU A 181 -22.98 -4.67 1.25
C LEU A 181 -21.60 -5.11 1.79
N ALA A 182 -20.69 -4.17 2.06
CA ALA A 182 -19.38 -4.47 2.63
C ALA A 182 -19.48 -5.04 4.06
N LEU A 183 -20.36 -4.48 4.91
CA LEU A 183 -20.61 -5.00 6.25
C LEU A 183 -21.27 -6.40 6.23
N LYS A 184 -22.05 -6.70 5.18
CA LYS A 184 -22.67 -8.01 4.97
C LYS A 184 -21.72 -9.03 4.34
N GLY A 185 -20.58 -8.61 3.79
CA GLY A 185 -19.54 -9.54 3.32
C GLY A 185 -18.88 -9.19 1.99
N ALA A 186 -19.42 -8.26 1.20
CA ALA A 186 -18.82 -7.90 -0.08
C ALA A 186 -17.38 -7.43 0.09
N GLU A 187 -16.45 -8.03 -0.64
CA GLU A 187 -15.04 -7.68 -0.67
C GLU A 187 -14.70 -6.81 -1.87
N ILE A 188 -15.54 -6.88 -2.92
CA ILE A 188 -15.45 -6.05 -4.12
C ILE A 188 -16.82 -5.44 -4.39
N ILE A 189 -16.86 -4.15 -4.69
CA ILE A 189 -18.06 -3.43 -5.12
C ILE A 189 -17.91 -3.08 -6.59
N PHE A 190 -18.93 -3.37 -7.38
CA PHE A 190 -19.04 -2.95 -8.77
C PHE A 190 -20.08 -1.86 -8.90
N ASN A 191 -19.78 -0.83 -9.70
CA ASN A 191 -20.66 0.29 -9.95
C ASN A 191 -20.78 0.56 -11.46
N PRO A 192 -21.81 0.00 -12.14
CA PRO A 192 -22.26 0.50 -13.43
C PRO A 192 -22.71 1.95 -13.29
N SER A 193 -22.15 2.89 -14.06
CA SER A 193 -22.38 4.32 -13.89
C SER A 193 -22.66 5.05 -15.21
N ALA A 194 -23.24 6.25 -15.11
CA ALA A 194 -23.44 7.18 -16.22
C ALA A 194 -23.18 8.61 -15.75
N ASP A 195 -21.91 8.90 -15.45
CA ASP A 195 -21.51 10.19 -14.92
C ASP A 195 -21.39 11.25 -16.01
N VAL A 196 -22.26 12.26 -15.96
CA VAL A 196 -22.14 13.48 -16.78
C VAL A 196 -20.87 14.23 -16.38
N GLU A 197 -20.10 14.68 -17.36
CA GLU A 197 -18.89 15.44 -17.13
C GLU A 197 -19.16 16.93 -16.89
N THR A 198 -18.62 17.43 -15.80
CA THR A 198 -18.51 18.87 -15.50
C THR A 198 -17.13 19.17 -14.93
N ILE A 199 -16.71 20.44 -14.99
CA ILE A 199 -15.39 20.85 -14.48
C ILE A 199 -15.25 20.46 -13.00
N GLY A 200 -14.19 19.70 -12.68
CA GLY A 200 -13.89 19.26 -11.32
C GLY A 200 -14.63 18.00 -10.85
N LYS A 201 -15.69 17.55 -11.53
CA LYS A 201 -16.48 16.37 -11.11
C LYS A 201 -15.63 15.08 -11.06
N TYR A 202 -14.76 14.88 -12.03
CA TYR A 202 -13.87 13.70 -12.06
C TYR A 202 -13.01 13.58 -10.80
N THR A 203 -12.39 14.68 -10.36
CA THR A 203 -11.58 14.68 -9.13
C THR A 203 -12.42 14.32 -7.91
N TYR A 204 -13.67 14.80 -7.87
CA TYR A 204 -14.57 14.48 -6.77
C TYR A 204 -15.00 13.00 -6.80
N ILE A 205 -15.39 12.44 -7.96
CA ILE A 205 -15.75 11.02 -8.13
C ILE A 205 -14.56 10.13 -7.72
N ARG A 206 -13.36 10.45 -8.19
CA ARG A 206 -12.15 9.73 -7.81
C ARG A 206 -11.95 9.72 -6.30
N SER A 207 -12.09 10.87 -5.66
CA SER A 207 -11.97 10.98 -4.19
C SER A 207 -13.06 10.18 -3.46
N LEU A 208 -14.30 10.18 -3.96
CA LEU A 208 -15.38 9.37 -3.40
C LEU A 208 -15.06 7.88 -3.46
N ILE A 209 -14.59 7.39 -4.60
CA ILE A 209 -14.25 5.97 -4.81
C ILE A 209 -13.09 5.57 -3.91
N GLU A 210 -12.02 6.37 -3.85
CA GLU A 210 -10.89 6.12 -2.97
C GLU A 210 -11.33 6.07 -1.50
N GLN A 211 -12.14 7.04 -1.05
CA GLN A 211 -12.65 7.06 0.33
C GLN A 211 -13.63 5.91 0.62
N GLN A 212 -14.52 5.57 -0.31
CA GLN A 212 -15.48 4.48 -0.12
C GLN A 212 -14.77 3.12 -0.06
N SER A 213 -13.81 2.90 -0.98
CA SER A 213 -12.95 1.72 -0.98
C SER A 213 -12.17 1.58 0.35
N ALA A 214 -11.59 2.69 0.86
CA ALA A 214 -10.89 2.70 2.15
C ALA A 214 -11.81 2.44 3.34
N ARG A 215 -12.96 3.11 3.38
CA ARG A 215 -13.92 3.01 4.49
C ARG A 215 -14.54 1.62 4.59
N CYS A 216 -14.85 1.02 3.44
CA CYS A 216 -15.41 -0.33 3.34
C CYS A 216 -14.36 -1.43 3.39
N LEU A 217 -13.05 -1.10 3.39
CA LEU A 217 -11.97 -2.05 3.25
C LEU A 217 -12.27 -3.02 2.11
N SER A 218 -12.39 -2.50 0.88
CA SER A 218 -12.87 -3.25 -0.29
C SER A 218 -12.15 -2.82 -1.57
N GLY A 219 -12.24 -3.69 -2.59
CA GLY A 219 -12.07 -3.27 -3.98
C GLY A 219 -13.29 -2.48 -4.44
N TYR A 220 -13.10 -1.52 -5.33
CA TYR A 220 -14.18 -0.75 -5.95
C TYR A 220 -13.92 -0.58 -7.44
N VAL A 221 -14.88 -1.00 -8.27
CA VAL A 221 -14.74 -1.02 -9.73
C VAL A 221 -15.91 -0.25 -10.33
N LEU A 222 -15.62 0.92 -10.90
CA LEU A 222 -16.60 1.76 -11.58
C LEU A 222 -16.38 1.72 -13.09
N SER A 223 -17.47 1.57 -13.85
CA SER A 223 -17.51 1.75 -15.30
C SER A 223 -18.61 2.73 -15.67
N SER A 224 -18.25 3.87 -16.28
CA SER A 224 -19.18 4.93 -16.64
C SER A 224 -19.26 5.12 -18.14
N CYS A 225 -20.41 5.60 -18.61
CA CYS A 225 -20.69 5.89 -20.01
C CYS A 225 -19.63 6.79 -20.65
N GLY A 226 -19.35 6.56 -21.93
CA GLY A 226 -18.35 7.30 -22.70
C GLY A 226 -18.91 7.88 -24.01
N PHE A 227 -18.01 8.02 -24.97
CA PHE A 227 -18.35 8.49 -26.31
C PHE A 227 -19.35 7.55 -26.96
N GLY A 228 -20.48 8.10 -27.45
CA GLY A 228 -21.59 7.34 -28.04
C GLY A 228 -22.93 7.63 -27.40
N GLU A 229 -22.95 8.16 -26.18
CA GLU A 229 -24.15 8.74 -25.59
C GLU A 229 -24.52 10.08 -26.23
N SER A 230 -25.79 10.50 -26.10
CA SER A 230 -26.25 11.77 -26.64
C SER A 230 -25.54 12.96 -25.99
N THR A 231 -25.21 13.94 -26.83
CA THR A 231 -24.59 15.20 -26.39
C THR A 231 -25.57 16.39 -26.55
N THR A 232 -26.87 16.14 -26.46
CA THR A 232 -27.87 17.19 -26.56
C THR A 232 -27.63 18.33 -25.57
N ASP A 233 -27.41 17.98 -24.29
CA ASP A 233 -27.12 18.96 -23.23
C ASP A 233 -25.90 18.57 -22.34
N VAL A 234 -25.42 17.33 -22.42
CA VAL A 234 -24.40 16.76 -21.52
C VAL A 234 -23.34 16.01 -22.30
N VAL A 235 -22.20 15.74 -21.65
CA VAL A 235 -21.09 14.95 -22.21
C VAL A 235 -20.67 13.90 -21.20
N PHE A 236 -20.31 12.72 -21.69
CA PHE A 236 -19.82 11.61 -20.88
C PHE A 236 -18.34 11.37 -21.16
N GLY A 237 -17.53 11.29 -20.10
CA GLY A 237 -16.08 11.23 -20.21
C GLY A 237 -15.50 9.83 -20.40
N GLY A 238 -16.27 8.78 -20.18
CA GLY A 238 -15.78 7.40 -20.21
C GLY A 238 -14.88 7.08 -19.02
N ASN A 239 -15.38 7.27 -17.80
CA ASN A 239 -14.62 7.00 -16.59
C ASN A 239 -14.64 5.50 -16.27
N GLY A 240 -13.48 4.84 -16.34
CA GLY A 240 -13.26 3.50 -15.79
C GLY A 240 -12.26 3.62 -14.64
N LEU A 241 -12.66 3.25 -13.43
CA LEU A 241 -11.86 3.45 -12.22
C LEU A 241 -11.83 2.15 -11.40
N ILE A 242 -10.63 1.72 -11.00
CA ILE A 242 -10.44 0.55 -10.13
C ILE A 242 -9.62 1.01 -8.93
N ALA A 243 -10.21 0.92 -7.74
CA ALA A 243 -9.56 1.26 -6.47
C ALA A 243 -9.56 0.05 -5.52
N GLU A 244 -8.59 0.02 -4.62
CA GLU A 244 -8.43 -0.99 -3.60
C GLU A 244 -7.99 -0.34 -2.30
N ASN A 245 -8.77 -0.52 -1.23
CA ASN A 245 -8.43 -0.06 0.12
C ASN A 245 -7.90 1.39 0.16
N GLY A 246 -8.56 2.28 -0.56
CA GLY A 246 -8.25 3.71 -0.62
C GLY A 246 -7.21 4.14 -1.65
N THR A 247 -6.72 3.21 -2.47
CA THR A 247 -5.72 3.51 -3.49
C THR A 247 -6.27 3.26 -4.89
N MET A 248 -6.16 4.24 -5.79
CA MET A 248 -6.46 4.04 -7.20
C MET A 248 -5.38 3.19 -7.85
N ILE A 249 -5.77 2.02 -8.40
CA ILE A 249 -4.83 1.06 -9.01
C ILE A 249 -4.89 1.06 -10.54
N ALA A 250 -6.01 1.45 -11.14
CA ALA A 250 -6.13 1.63 -12.58
C ALA A 250 -7.21 2.66 -12.93
N SER A 251 -7.03 3.36 -14.05
CA SER A 251 -8.00 4.33 -14.56
C SER A 251 -8.01 4.37 -16.09
N ALA A 252 -9.18 4.64 -16.68
CA ALA A 252 -9.35 4.88 -18.12
C ALA A 252 -8.76 6.22 -18.57
N GLU A 253 -8.46 6.32 -19.86
CA GLU A 253 -8.22 7.60 -20.53
C GLU A 253 -9.56 8.31 -20.72
N ARG A 254 -9.68 9.51 -20.15
CA ARG A 254 -10.92 10.32 -20.28
C ARG A 254 -11.05 10.91 -21.66
N PHE A 255 -12.31 11.06 -22.10
CA PHE A 255 -12.67 11.66 -23.41
C PHE A 255 -12.10 10.89 -24.60
N SER A 256 -11.86 9.58 -24.45
CA SER A 256 -11.46 8.72 -25.56
C SER A 256 -12.61 8.52 -26.53
N LEU A 257 -12.30 8.58 -27.84
CA LEU A 257 -13.26 8.25 -28.90
C LEU A 257 -13.34 6.73 -29.18
N LYS A 258 -12.48 5.95 -28.51
CA LYS A 258 -12.40 4.51 -28.67
C LYS A 258 -12.97 3.83 -27.45
N ASP A 259 -13.47 2.63 -27.66
CA ASP A 259 -13.78 1.70 -26.59
C ASP A 259 -12.54 1.39 -25.73
N GLN A 260 -12.74 1.15 -24.45
CA GLN A 260 -11.67 0.87 -23.51
C GLN A 260 -12.01 -0.33 -22.64
N LEU A 261 -10.98 -1.06 -22.25
CA LEU A 261 -11.07 -2.16 -21.30
C LEU A 261 -9.94 -2.02 -20.27
N ILE A 262 -10.30 -1.56 -19.09
CA ILE A 262 -9.38 -1.33 -17.98
C ILE A 262 -9.35 -2.60 -17.13
N ILE A 263 -8.19 -3.23 -17.01
CA ILE A 263 -7.99 -4.49 -16.27
C ILE A 263 -7.02 -4.26 -15.12
N SER A 264 -7.35 -4.81 -13.97
CA SER A 264 -6.44 -4.90 -12.83
C SER A 264 -6.80 -6.08 -11.94
N GLU A 265 -5.97 -6.37 -10.95
CA GLU A 265 -6.19 -7.40 -9.95
C GLU A 265 -6.47 -6.76 -8.59
N ILE A 266 -7.56 -7.16 -7.93
CA ILE A 266 -7.88 -6.81 -6.55
C ILE A 266 -7.26 -7.85 -5.62
N ASP A 267 -6.51 -7.39 -4.62
CA ASP A 267 -5.90 -8.24 -3.59
C ASP A 267 -6.88 -8.51 -2.45
N VAL A 268 -7.71 -9.52 -2.61
CA VAL A 268 -8.73 -9.90 -1.63
C VAL A 268 -8.10 -10.43 -0.32
N GLU A 269 -6.91 -11.04 -0.39
CA GLU A 269 -6.21 -11.47 0.83
C GLU A 269 -5.76 -10.27 1.67
N CYS A 270 -5.28 -9.20 1.02
CA CYS A 270 -4.98 -7.93 1.68
C CYS A 270 -6.24 -7.37 2.37
N ILE A 271 -7.35 -7.31 1.65
CA ILE A 271 -8.65 -6.84 2.19
C ILE A 271 -9.06 -7.67 3.41
N ARG A 272 -8.98 -8.99 3.34
CA ARG A 272 -9.32 -9.90 4.46
C ARG A 272 -8.42 -9.69 5.66
N ASN A 273 -7.13 -9.48 5.45
CA ASN A 273 -6.18 -9.22 6.53
C ASN A 273 -6.47 -7.87 7.20
N GLU A 274 -6.73 -6.83 6.42
CA GLU A 274 -7.14 -5.52 6.95
C GLU A 274 -8.44 -5.62 7.78
N ARG A 275 -9.48 -6.26 7.26
CA ARG A 275 -10.74 -6.46 7.99
C ARG A 275 -10.57 -7.27 9.27
N ARG A 276 -9.72 -8.30 9.28
CA ARG A 276 -9.43 -9.13 10.46
C ARG A 276 -8.80 -8.33 11.58
N ASN A 277 -7.93 -7.40 11.23
CA ASN A 277 -7.19 -6.58 12.19
C ASN A 277 -7.91 -5.27 12.58
N ASN A 278 -8.97 -4.89 11.85
CA ASN A 278 -9.71 -3.65 12.09
C ASN A 278 -10.89 -3.89 13.04
N THR A 279 -10.69 -3.61 14.33
CA THR A 279 -11.73 -3.77 15.36
C THR A 279 -12.91 -2.81 15.17
N VAL A 280 -12.71 -1.64 14.55
CA VAL A 280 -13.77 -0.67 14.25
C VAL A 280 -14.70 -1.23 13.17
N PHE A 281 -14.14 -1.82 12.10
CA PHE A 281 -14.93 -2.49 11.07
C PHE A 281 -15.72 -3.67 11.66
N ALA A 282 -15.09 -4.49 12.49
CA ALA A 282 -15.74 -5.62 13.16
C ALA A 282 -16.90 -5.17 14.08
N ALA A 283 -16.69 -4.11 14.85
CA ALA A 283 -17.73 -3.55 15.72
C ALA A 283 -18.90 -2.98 14.91
N ASN A 284 -18.63 -2.29 13.80
CA ASN A 284 -19.67 -1.75 12.92
C ASN A 284 -20.46 -2.88 12.24
N LYS A 285 -19.79 -3.93 11.78
CA LYS A 285 -20.44 -5.14 11.26
C LYS A 285 -21.39 -5.76 12.29
N ALA A 286 -20.97 -5.89 13.54
CA ALA A 286 -21.79 -6.44 14.61
C ALA A 286 -23.00 -5.55 14.98
N ALA A 287 -22.88 -4.23 14.78
CA ALA A 287 -23.94 -3.26 15.05
C ALA A 287 -24.96 -3.13 13.89
N CYS A 288 -24.63 -3.64 12.71
CA CYS A 288 -25.49 -3.57 11.53
C CYS A 288 -26.76 -4.43 11.76
N LYS A 289 -27.92 -3.78 11.84
CA LYS A 289 -29.23 -4.41 12.08
C LYS A 289 -30.09 -4.51 10.82
N GLU A 290 -29.53 -4.19 9.66
CA GLU A 290 -30.24 -4.28 8.40
C GLU A 290 -30.58 -5.74 8.04
N GLU A 291 -31.58 -5.91 7.17
CA GLU A 291 -31.93 -7.22 6.65
C GLU A 291 -30.72 -7.96 6.08
N PRO A 292 -30.61 -9.28 6.30
CA PRO A 292 -29.49 -10.06 5.77
C PRO A 292 -29.43 -9.96 4.24
N ALA A 293 -28.24 -10.05 3.68
CA ALA A 293 -28.07 -10.14 2.24
C ALA A 293 -28.57 -11.50 1.71
N ILE A 294 -29.01 -11.49 0.46
CA ILE A 294 -29.31 -12.71 -0.28
C ILE A 294 -28.02 -13.14 -0.99
N HIS A 295 -27.50 -14.29 -0.59
CA HIS A 295 -26.27 -14.85 -1.16
C HIS A 295 -26.57 -15.72 -2.37
N ILE A 296 -25.90 -15.44 -3.47
CA ILE A 296 -26.04 -16.13 -4.76
C ILE A 296 -24.71 -16.77 -5.12
N SER A 297 -24.68 -18.10 -5.14
CA SER A 297 -23.48 -18.84 -5.53
C SER A 297 -23.25 -18.74 -7.05
N THR A 298 -22.01 -18.45 -7.43
CA THR A 298 -21.56 -18.45 -8.82
C THR A 298 -20.79 -19.74 -9.15
N GLU A 299 -20.60 -20.01 -10.43
CA GLU A 299 -19.71 -21.08 -10.85
C GLU A 299 -18.25 -20.65 -10.78
N LEU A 300 -17.33 -21.61 -10.67
CA LEU A 300 -15.88 -21.35 -10.67
C LEU A 300 -15.47 -20.74 -12.01
N VAL A 301 -14.71 -19.66 -11.95
CA VAL A 301 -14.01 -19.10 -13.10
C VAL A 301 -12.64 -19.76 -13.18
N ASN A 302 -12.35 -20.44 -14.30
CA ASN A 302 -11.06 -21.08 -14.49
C ASN A 302 -9.93 -20.04 -14.45
N GLN A 303 -9.05 -20.19 -13.48
CA GLN A 303 -7.87 -19.34 -13.38
C GLN A 303 -6.81 -19.79 -14.38
N ARG A 304 -6.48 -18.92 -15.31
CA ARG A 304 -5.25 -19.02 -16.10
C ARG A 304 -4.05 -18.62 -15.23
N ASP A 305 -2.85 -18.78 -15.74
CA ASP A 305 -1.65 -18.34 -15.02
C ASP A 305 -1.78 -16.87 -14.62
N LEU A 306 -1.55 -16.59 -13.33
CA LEU A 306 -1.68 -15.25 -12.79
C LEU A 306 -0.50 -14.38 -13.25
N ILE A 307 -0.77 -13.52 -14.20
CA ILE A 307 0.13 -12.43 -14.60
C ILE A 307 -0.51 -11.14 -14.14
N LEU A 308 0.17 -10.42 -13.22
CA LEU A 308 -0.32 -9.13 -12.73
C LEU A 308 -0.18 -8.07 -13.83
N THR A 309 -1.25 -7.30 -14.04
CA THR A 309 -1.27 -6.12 -14.91
C THR A 309 -0.97 -4.85 -14.11
N ARG A 310 -1.25 -4.88 -12.79
CA ARG A 310 -0.93 -3.79 -11.86
C ARG A 310 0.57 -3.73 -11.57
N SER A 311 1.10 -2.53 -11.38
CA SER A 311 2.46 -2.33 -10.89
C SER A 311 2.56 -2.66 -9.40
N ILE A 312 3.64 -3.33 -9.01
CA ILE A 312 3.99 -3.56 -7.61
C ILE A 312 5.15 -2.63 -7.26
N GLU A 313 4.96 -1.84 -6.21
CA GLU A 313 5.97 -0.87 -5.78
C GLU A 313 7.18 -1.56 -5.15
N ALA A 314 8.34 -1.45 -5.78
CA ALA A 314 9.58 -2.08 -5.31
C ALA A 314 10.12 -1.44 -4.02
N ARG A 315 9.90 -0.13 -3.83
CA ARG A 315 10.39 0.63 -2.67
C ARG A 315 9.20 1.30 -1.94
N PRO A 316 8.38 0.49 -1.20
CA PRO A 316 7.06 0.92 -0.69
C PRO A 316 7.13 2.01 0.39
N PHE A 317 8.28 2.22 1.00
CA PHE A 317 8.47 3.26 2.02
C PHE A 317 8.90 4.61 1.44
N VAL A 318 9.38 4.64 0.20
CA VAL A 318 9.91 5.86 -0.41
C VAL A 318 8.78 6.67 -1.04
N PRO A 319 8.56 7.93 -0.63
CA PRO A 319 7.54 8.79 -1.21
C PRO A 319 7.79 9.04 -2.71
N LYS A 320 6.71 9.18 -3.47
CA LYS A 320 6.75 9.44 -4.92
C LYS A 320 5.70 10.47 -5.35
N GLY A 321 5.89 11.01 -6.55
CA GLY A 321 4.94 11.91 -7.21
C GLY A 321 4.93 13.34 -6.65
N ASP A 322 3.86 14.08 -6.95
CA ASP A 322 3.75 15.52 -6.71
C ASP A 322 3.77 15.91 -5.21
N THR A 323 3.44 14.97 -4.31
CA THR A 323 3.43 15.19 -2.86
C THR A 323 4.75 14.84 -2.17
N LEU A 324 5.80 14.55 -2.92
CA LEU A 324 7.09 14.07 -2.44
C LEU A 324 7.70 15.00 -1.38
N ASN A 325 7.81 16.30 -1.67
CA ASN A 325 8.39 17.26 -0.75
C ASN A 325 7.56 17.38 0.54
N GLN A 326 6.25 17.44 0.42
CA GLN A 326 5.35 17.49 1.57
C GLN A 326 5.52 16.25 2.46
N ARG A 327 5.59 15.06 1.88
CA ARG A 327 5.77 13.82 2.64
C ARG A 327 7.14 13.72 3.32
N CYS A 328 8.20 14.17 2.67
CA CYS A 328 9.52 14.24 3.32
C CYS A 328 9.51 15.21 4.50
N GLU A 329 8.87 16.35 4.35
CA GLU A 329 8.71 17.33 5.43
C GLU A 329 7.89 16.75 6.59
N GLU A 330 6.77 16.06 6.33
CA GLU A 330 5.97 15.36 7.33
C GLU A 330 6.77 14.33 8.11
N ILE A 331 7.60 13.52 7.42
CA ILE A 331 8.48 12.53 8.05
C ILE A 331 9.43 13.21 9.05
N PHE A 332 10.13 14.25 8.62
CA PHE A 332 11.03 15.00 9.49
C PHE A 332 10.30 15.65 10.67
N GLU A 333 9.15 16.27 10.41
CA GLU A 333 8.38 16.93 11.49
C GLU A 333 7.90 15.92 12.56
N ILE A 334 7.52 14.69 12.17
CA ILE A 334 7.18 13.64 13.13
C ILE A 334 8.39 13.28 14.00
N GLN A 335 9.58 13.10 13.40
CA GLN A 335 10.82 12.81 14.14
C GLN A 335 11.19 13.96 15.08
N VAL A 336 11.17 15.18 14.57
CA VAL A 336 11.48 16.42 15.30
C VAL A 336 10.53 16.62 16.49
N MET A 337 9.21 16.49 16.29
CA MET A 337 8.23 16.64 17.35
C MET A 337 8.36 15.56 18.43
N GLY A 338 8.72 14.33 18.05
CA GLY A 338 9.00 13.25 18.98
C GLY A 338 10.16 13.61 19.91
N LEU A 339 11.29 14.05 19.35
CA LEU A 339 12.47 14.45 20.11
C LEU A 339 12.22 15.74 20.91
N ALA A 340 11.59 16.75 20.32
CA ALA A 340 11.28 18.01 20.99
C ALA A 340 10.47 17.78 22.27
N LYS A 341 9.42 16.94 22.20
CA LYS A 341 8.61 16.60 23.38
C LYS A 341 9.45 15.92 24.48
N ARG A 342 10.39 15.04 24.12
CA ARG A 342 11.30 14.40 25.08
C ARG A 342 12.19 15.42 25.79
N LEU A 343 12.84 16.29 25.01
CA LEU A 343 13.74 17.33 25.57
C LEU A 343 12.99 18.29 26.51
N ILE A 344 11.80 18.74 26.11
CA ILE A 344 10.97 19.61 26.96
C ILE A 344 10.57 18.86 28.25
N HIS A 345 10.12 17.60 28.14
CA HIS A 345 9.64 16.83 29.30
C HIS A 345 10.74 16.60 30.33
N THR A 346 11.94 16.28 29.86
CA THR A 346 13.10 16.01 30.73
C THR A 346 13.85 17.29 31.14
N ASN A 347 13.44 18.46 30.61
CA ASN A 347 14.18 19.73 30.73
C ASN A 347 15.65 19.62 30.26
N CYS A 348 15.90 18.72 29.30
CA CYS A 348 17.22 18.47 28.77
C CYS A 348 17.54 19.46 27.65
N LYS A 349 18.67 20.15 27.75
CA LYS A 349 19.14 21.14 26.75
C LYS A 349 20.37 20.69 25.98
N THR A 350 20.79 19.45 26.21
CA THR A 350 21.96 18.87 25.58
C THR A 350 21.64 17.45 25.11
N VAL A 351 22.10 17.10 23.91
CA VAL A 351 22.02 15.74 23.37
C VAL A 351 23.42 15.25 22.98
N VAL A 352 23.62 13.94 23.08
CA VAL A 352 24.85 13.25 22.62
C VAL A 352 24.48 12.31 21.49
N VAL A 353 25.21 12.39 20.38
CA VAL A 353 25.01 11.55 19.20
C VAL A 353 26.37 10.98 18.76
N GLY A 354 26.45 9.68 18.55
CA GLY A 354 27.60 9.05 17.93
C GLY A 354 27.57 9.29 16.42
N ILE A 355 28.61 9.93 15.87
CA ILE A 355 28.70 10.27 14.45
C ILE A 355 29.78 9.41 13.79
N SER A 356 29.34 8.39 13.04
CA SER A 356 30.23 7.51 12.27
C SER A 356 30.62 8.09 10.91
N GLY A 357 29.83 9.03 10.38
CA GLY A 357 29.90 9.48 8.99
C GLY A 357 29.05 8.65 8.03
N GLY A 358 28.26 7.70 8.54
CA GLY A 358 27.26 6.93 7.78
C GLY A 358 25.89 7.58 7.77
N LEU A 359 24.98 7.03 6.93
CA LEU A 359 23.64 7.57 6.68
C LEU A 359 22.77 7.73 7.93
N ASP A 360 22.79 6.74 8.83
CA ASP A 360 21.88 6.70 10.00
C ASP A 360 22.26 7.76 11.04
N SER A 361 23.54 7.87 11.36
CA SER A 361 24.05 8.90 12.25
C SER A 361 23.85 10.30 11.68
N THR A 362 23.97 10.44 10.34
CA THR A 362 23.71 11.68 9.63
C THR A 362 22.25 12.08 9.75
N LEU A 363 21.29 11.19 9.47
CA LEU A 363 19.86 11.48 9.61
C LEU A 363 19.51 11.85 11.05
N ALA A 364 20.00 11.10 12.04
CA ALA A 364 19.77 11.41 13.45
C ALA A 364 20.31 12.79 13.84
N LEU A 365 21.49 13.17 13.34
CA LEU A 365 22.06 14.50 13.56
C LEU A 365 21.22 15.60 12.94
N LEU A 366 20.74 15.43 11.70
CA LEU A 366 19.86 16.39 11.04
C LEU A 366 18.54 16.58 11.81
N VAL A 367 17.97 15.52 12.35
CA VAL A 367 16.79 15.58 13.24
C VAL A 367 17.10 16.37 14.52
N CYS A 368 18.28 16.14 15.14
CA CYS A 368 18.70 16.91 16.31
C CYS A 368 18.85 18.39 15.99
N VAL A 369 19.50 18.75 14.89
CA VAL A 369 19.69 20.14 14.46
C VAL A 369 18.34 20.82 14.26
N LYS A 370 17.44 20.20 13.49
CA LYS A 370 16.10 20.76 13.24
C LYS A 370 15.26 20.87 14.52
N THR A 371 15.44 19.94 15.47
CA THR A 371 14.78 20.00 16.77
C THR A 371 15.29 21.16 17.63
N PHE A 372 16.60 21.38 17.68
CA PHE A 372 17.20 22.48 18.43
C PHE A 372 16.82 23.83 17.84
N ASP A 373 16.84 23.96 16.51
CA ASP A 373 16.39 25.17 15.82
C ASP A 373 14.91 25.47 16.14
N LYS A 374 14.05 24.45 16.10
CA LYS A 374 12.62 24.57 16.41
C LYS A 374 12.34 24.94 17.85
N LEU A 375 13.18 24.52 18.79
CA LEU A 375 13.10 24.84 20.22
C LEU A 375 13.85 26.11 20.58
N GLU A 376 14.45 26.79 19.61
CA GLU A 376 15.31 28.00 19.82
C GLU A 376 16.47 27.71 20.78
N LEU A 377 16.97 26.47 20.80
CA LEU A 377 18.13 26.08 21.57
C LEU A 377 19.41 26.27 20.76
N SER A 378 20.51 26.57 21.45
CA SER A 378 21.81 26.65 20.79
C SER A 378 22.24 25.30 20.24
N ARG A 379 22.61 25.23 18.95
CA ARG A 379 23.18 24.03 18.33
C ARG A 379 24.44 23.52 19.04
N LYS A 380 25.12 24.37 19.85
CA LYS A 380 26.22 23.95 20.73
C LYS A 380 25.81 22.99 21.83
N GLY A 381 24.51 22.87 22.13
CA GLY A 381 23.96 21.82 22.98
C GLY A 381 23.89 20.43 22.29
N ILE A 382 24.11 20.35 20.99
CA ILE A 382 24.24 19.08 20.27
C ILE A 382 25.71 18.68 20.31
N VAL A 383 26.03 17.58 20.99
CA VAL A 383 27.39 17.05 21.10
C VAL A 383 27.51 15.85 20.20
N GLY A 384 28.18 16.02 19.07
CA GLY A 384 28.55 14.95 18.15
C GLY A 384 29.89 14.34 18.57
N ILE A 385 29.93 13.04 18.76
CA ILE A 385 31.16 12.32 19.11
C ILE A 385 31.52 11.35 18.00
N THR A 386 32.67 11.58 17.34
CA THR A 386 33.25 10.57 16.46
C THR A 386 34.23 9.70 17.23
N MET A 387 34.15 8.39 17.04
CA MET A 387 34.89 7.39 17.84
C MET A 387 35.64 6.44 16.89
N PRO A 388 36.80 6.88 16.34
CA PRO A 388 37.56 6.05 15.42
C PRO A 388 38.03 4.76 16.09
N GLY A 389 37.71 3.62 15.45
CA GLY A 389 38.10 2.27 15.83
C GLY A 389 39.10 1.67 14.82
N PHE A 390 39.13 0.34 14.72
CA PHE A 390 40.04 -0.35 13.82
C PHE A 390 39.63 -0.37 12.37
N GLY A 391 38.30 -0.25 12.10
CA GLY A 391 37.73 -0.28 10.74
C GLY A 391 37.29 1.08 10.18
N THR A 392 37.55 2.16 10.90
CA THR A 392 37.16 3.51 10.45
C THR A 392 38.00 3.93 9.25
N THR A 393 37.34 4.34 8.15
CA THR A 393 38.02 4.81 6.93
C THR A 393 38.22 6.33 6.97
N ASP A 394 39.23 6.84 6.25
CA ASP A 394 39.48 8.28 6.18
C ASP A 394 38.31 9.05 5.59
N ARG A 395 37.56 8.46 4.64
CA ARG A 395 36.39 9.07 4.01
C ARG A 395 35.26 9.31 5.02
N THR A 396 34.83 8.27 5.73
CA THR A 396 33.74 8.39 6.72
C THR A 396 34.14 9.27 7.90
N TYR A 397 35.39 9.18 8.35
CA TYR A 397 35.94 10.04 9.40
C TYR A 397 35.91 11.52 8.99
N ASN A 398 36.42 11.88 7.80
CA ASN A 398 36.40 13.25 7.31
C ASN A 398 34.97 13.77 7.11
N ASN A 399 34.08 12.95 6.58
CA ASN A 399 32.66 13.30 6.42
C ASN A 399 32.01 13.61 7.77
N ALA A 400 32.28 12.83 8.80
CA ALA A 400 31.76 13.08 10.15
C ALA A 400 32.24 14.45 10.68
N LEU A 401 33.53 14.74 10.61
CA LEU A 401 34.09 16.01 11.09
C LEU A 401 33.57 17.22 10.31
N HIS A 402 33.55 17.14 8.97
CA HIS A 402 33.07 18.24 8.11
C HIS A 402 31.59 18.52 8.37
N LEU A 403 30.74 17.47 8.46
CA LEU A 403 29.31 17.64 8.72
C LEU A 403 29.06 18.27 10.08
N MET A 404 29.73 17.82 11.14
CA MET A 404 29.57 18.38 12.48
C MET A 404 30.00 19.86 12.54
N SER A 405 31.10 20.20 11.85
CA SER A 405 31.61 21.57 11.76
C SER A 405 30.65 22.49 10.99
N SER A 406 30.20 22.08 9.81
CA SER A 406 29.29 22.89 8.98
C SER A 406 27.94 23.13 9.62
N LEU A 407 27.43 22.16 10.38
CA LEU A 407 26.18 22.32 11.14
C LEU A 407 26.33 23.15 12.44
N GLY A 408 27.56 23.51 12.81
CA GLY A 408 27.85 24.38 13.94
C GLY A 408 27.64 23.78 15.32
N ILE A 409 27.66 22.45 15.43
CA ILE A 409 27.48 21.72 16.70
C ILE A 409 28.78 21.65 17.53
N THR A 410 28.71 21.06 18.73
CA THR A 410 29.90 20.75 19.54
C THR A 410 30.47 19.39 19.08
N THR A 411 31.75 19.35 18.74
CA THR A 411 32.43 18.17 18.20
C THR A 411 33.45 17.63 19.17
N HIS A 412 33.42 16.31 19.40
CA HIS A 412 34.47 15.59 20.12
C HIS A 412 34.97 14.39 19.29
N GLU A 413 36.26 14.12 19.44
CA GLU A 413 36.90 12.92 18.92
C GLU A 413 37.44 12.09 20.09
N ILE A 414 37.03 10.83 20.18
CA ILE A 414 37.44 9.91 21.22
C ILE A 414 37.81 8.56 20.58
N SER A 415 39.09 8.25 20.47
CA SER A 415 39.56 6.96 19.96
C SER A 415 39.23 5.83 20.93
N ILE A 416 38.61 4.74 20.42
CA ILE A 416 38.29 3.54 21.21
C ILE A 416 39.39 2.49 21.16
N LYS A 417 40.48 2.71 20.43
CA LYS A 417 41.48 1.68 20.13
C LYS A 417 42.14 1.11 21.39
N GLU A 418 42.66 1.98 22.26
CA GLU A 418 43.37 1.55 23.48
C GLU A 418 42.44 0.84 24.47
N ALA A 419 41.20 1.36 24.64
CA ALA A 419 40.20 0.72 25.51
C ALA A 419 39.84 -0.68 25.00
N CYS A 420 39.61 -0.81 23.67
CA CYS A 420 39.32 -2.12 23.07
C CYS A 420 40.50 -3.09 23.17
N ILE A 421 41.77 -2.63 23.00
CA ILE A 421 42.95 -3.45 23.17
C ILE A 421 43.03 -3.99 24.60
N GLN A 422 42.80 -3.14 25.59
CA GLN A 422 42.81 -3.56 27.00
C GLN A 422 41.67 -4.54 27.25
N HIS A 423 40.46 -4.25 26.79
CA HIS A 423 39.31 -5.13 26.96
C HIS A 423 39.54 -6.52 26.35
N PHE A 424 40.10 -6.62 25.13
CA PHE A 424 40.39 -7.89 24.48
C PHE A 424 41.45 -8.69 25.22
N LYS A 425 42.46 -8.02 25.82
CA LYS A 425 43.43 -8.69 26.71
C LYS A 425 42.77 -9.25 27.98
N ASP A 426 41.85 -8.50 28.58
CA ASP A 426 41.19 -8.90 29.83
C ASP A 426 40.26 -10.12 29.65
N ILE A 427 39.72 -10.34 28.43
CA ILE A 427 38.90 -11.50 28.10
C ILE A 427 39.64 -12.59 27.31
N ASP A 428 40.96 -12.52 27.21
CA ASP A 428 41.81 -13.46 26.46
C ASP A 428 41.40 -13.63 25.00
N HIS A 429 40.90 -12.57 24.36
CA HIS A 429 40.51 -12.60 22.94
C HIS A 429 41.69 -12.32 22.01
N ASP A 430 41.89 -13.20 21.03
CA ASP A 430 42.90 -13.04 19.97
C ASP A 430 42.49 -11.95 18.96
N MET A 431 43.14 -10.81 19.00
CA MET A 431 42.87 -9.65 18.17
C MET A 431 43.07 -9.87 16.65
N THR A 432 43.74 -10.96 16.26
CA THR A 432 43.85 -11.33 14.84
C THR A 432 42.59 -11.98 14.30
N LYS A 433 41.68 -12.41 15.18
CA LYS A 433 40.38 -12.96 14.83
C LYS A 433 39.34 -11.86 14.79
N HIS A 434 38.96 -11.44 13.59
CA HIS A 434 37.92 -10.44 13.36
C HIS A 434 36.53 -11.10 13.38
N ASP A 435 36.15 -11.67 14.49
CA ASP A 435 34.87 -12.35 14.72
C ASP A 435 33.86 -11.44 15.43
N VAL A 436 32.68 -11.99 15.75
CA VAL A 436 31.59 -11.29 16.44
C VAL A 436 32.04 -10.65 17.78
N THR A 437 33.03 -11.26 18.49
CA THR A 437 33.56 -10.71 19.74
C THR A 437 34.33 -9.42 19.47
N TYR A 438 35.17 -9.44 18.42
CA TYR A 438 35.94 -8.28 17.98
C TYR A 438 35.04 -7.10 17.54
N GLU A 439 33.98 -7.38 16.78
CA GLU A 439 33.02 -6.35 16.33
C GLU A 439 32.21 -5.81 17.51
N ASN A 440 31.60 -6.70 18.31
CA ASN A 440 30.73 -6.32 19.41
C ASN A 440 31.47 -5.59 20.55
N GLY A 441 32.73 -5.90 20.77
CA GLY A 441 33.57 -5.21 21.75
C GLY A 441 33.69 -3.72 21.40
N GLN A 442 34.00 -3.41 20.15
CA GLN A 442 34.11 -2.03 19.67
C GLN A 442 32.76 -1.27 19.74
N ALA A 443 31.67 -1.93 19.36
CA ALA A 443 30.34 -1.30 19.38
C ALA A 443 29.89 -0.97 20.82
N ARG A 444 30.17 -1.86 21.78
CA ARG A 444 29.85 -1.62 23.19
C ARG A 444 30.70 -0.52 23.81
N GLU A 445 32.00 -0.46 23.49
CA GLU A 445 32.87 0.61 23.92
C GLU A 445 32.37 1.98 23.47
N ARG A 446 31.94 2.11 22.19
CA ARG A 446 31.32 3.33 21.69
C ARG A 446 30.07 3.70 22.49
N THR A 447 29.21 2.75 22.77
CA THR A 447 27.96 2.99 23.51
C THR A 447 28.25 3.39 24.96
N GLN A 448 29.23 2.76 25.63
CA GLN A 448 29.66 3.13 26.98
C GLN A 448 30.13 4.58 27.03
N ILE A 449 30.99 4.99 26.10
CA ILE A 449 31.47 6.38 26.00
C ILE A 449 30.31 7.37 25.83
N LEU A 450 29.36 7.07 24.94
CA LEU A 450 28.20 7.95 24.71
C LEU A 450 27.34 8.11 25.97
N MET A 451 27.06 7.01 26.69
CA MET A 451 26.25 7.02 27.90
C MET A 451 26.93 7.74 29.04
N ASP A 452 28.21 7.48 29.28
CA ASP A 452 28.99 8.10 30.37
C ASP A 452 29.25 9.58 30.08
N TYR A 453 29.51 9.93 28.82
CA TYR A 453 29.64 11.34 28.42
C TYR A 453 28.32 12.09 28.59
N ALA A 454 27.19 11.48 28.23
CA ALA A 454 25.88 12.07 28.44
C ALA A 454 25.60 12.32 29.93
N ASN A 455 25.97 11.39 30.83
CA ASN A 455 25.88 11.59 32.28
C ASN A 455 26.73 12.79 32.72
N LYS A 456 27.98 12.90 32.24
CA LYS A 456 28.90 13.97 32.57
C LYS A 456 28.35 15.36 32.22
N VAL A 457 27.63 15.50 31.09
CA VAL A 457 27.11 16.79 30.60
C VAL A 457 25.60 16.96 30.78
N ASN A 458 24.95 16.08 31.51
CA ASN A 458 23.51 16.02 31.72
C ASN A 458 22.72 16.06 30.39
N ALA A 459 23.07 15.15 29.49
CA ALA A 459 22.52 15.07 28.15
C ALA A 459 21.70 13.78 27.93
N MET A 460 20.95 13.77 26.84
CA MET A 460 20.23 12.59 26.34
C MET A 460 21.00 11.95 25.19
N VAL A 461 21.23 10.64 25.22
CA VAL A 461 21.81 9.89 24.10
C VAL A 461 20.75 9.61 23.05
N ILE A 462 21.00 10.05 21.81
CA ILE A 462 20.11 9.86 20.67
C ILE A 462 20.57 8.65 19.86
N GLY A 463 19.65 7.71 19.66
CA GLY A 463 19.88 6.51 18.87
C GLY A 463 19.78 6.75 17.38
N THR A 464 20.63 6.07 16.63
CA THR A 464 20.76 6.20 15.18
C THR A 464 20.21 4.99 14.41
N GLY A 465 19.97 3.85 15.07
CA GLY A 465 19.51 2.60 14.45
C GLY A 465 18.18 2.75 13.72
N ASP A 466 18.10 2.19 12.52
CA ASP A 466 16.95 2.25 11.63
C ASP A 466 16.04 1.01 11.71
N LEU A 467 14.88 1.08 11.04
CA LEU A 467 13.89 0.00 11.04
C LEU A 467 14.43 -1.31 10.44
N SER A 468 15.23 -1.23 9.37
CA SER A 468 15.73 -2.39 8.64
C SER A 468 16.76 -3.16 9.46
N GLU A 469 17.67 -2.43 10.13
CA GLU A 469 18.64 -3.00 11.07
C GLU A 469 17.93 -3.66 12.25
N LEU A 470 16.91 -3.01 12.80
CA LEU A 470 16.11 -3.56 13.90
C LEU A 470 15.34 -4.82 13.48
N ALA A 471 14.81 -4.86 12.26
CA ALA A 471 14.10 -6.03 11.73
C ALA A 471 15.03 -7.24 11.58
N LEU A 472 16.23 -7.02 11.01
CA LEU A 472 17.24 -8.06 10.81
C LEU A 472 18.03 -8.39 12.08
N GLY A 473 17.91 -7.56 13.14
CA GLY A 473 18.77 -7.60 14.31
C GLY A 473 20.24 -7.36 13.97
N TRP A 474 20.50 -6.53 12.95
CA TRP A 474 21.84 -6.13 12.51
C TRP A 474 22.35 -4.97 13.35
N ALA A 475 22.50 -5.23 14.62
CA ALA A 475 23.03 -4.32 15.63
C ALA A 475 23.59 -5.13 16.78
N THR A 476 24.58 -4.59 17.46
CA THR A 476 25.16 -5.21 18.64
C THR A 476 24.22 -5.06 19.84
N TYR A 477 23.79 -6.19 20.41
CA TYR A 477 22.99 -6.17 21.64
C TYR A 477 23.72 -5.46 22.78
N ASN A 478 23.02 -4.53 23.43
CA ASN A 478 23.60 -3.64 24.46
C ASN A 478 24.83 -2.84 23.96
N GLY A 479 24.82 -2.52 22.68
CA GLY A 479 25.76 -1.64 22.00
C GLY A 479 25.02 -0.57 21.22
N ASP A 480 25.27 -0.49 19.94
CA ASP A 480 24.67 0.51 19.02
C ASP A 480 23.14 0.42 18.90
N HIS A 481 22.51 -0.70 19.29
CA HIS A 481 21.05 -0.80 19.35
C HIS A 481 20.43 -0.05 20.55
N MET A 482 21.22 0.39 21.53
CA MET A 482 20.74 1.07 22.74
C MET A 482 20.93 2.57 22.69
N SER A 483 19.95 3.28 23.20
CA SER A 483 19.96 4.74 23.35
C SER A 483 18.89 5.16 24.36
N MET A 484 18.80 6.45 24.65
CA MET A 484 17.72 7.00 25.46
C MET A 484 16.49 7.38 24.64
N TYR A 485 16.67 7.68 23.35
CA TYR A 485 15.60 7.93 22.38
C TYR A 485 16.07 7.66 20.94
N GLY A 486 15.40 6.74 20.22
CA GLY A 486 15.74 6.33 18.87
C GLY A 486 14.94 7.11 17.81
N VAL A 487 15.51 8.16 17.25
CA VAL A 487 14.79 9.02 16.29
C VAL A 487 14.53 8.35 14.94
N ASN A 488 15.35 7.37 14.54
CA ASN A 488 15.24 6.65 13.26
C ASN A 488 14.54 5.29 13.38
N ALA A 489 14.09 4.87 14.56
CA ALA A 489 13.59 3.52 14.81
C ALA A 489 12.44 3.04 13.90
N SER A 490 11.72 3.96 13.26
CA SER A 490 10.63 3.66 12.31
C SER A 490 10.96 4.02 10.86
N ILE A 491 12.21 4.40 10.58
CA ILE A 491 12.67 4.79 9.23
C ILE A 491 13.47 3.64 8.63
N PRO A 492 13.02 3.00 7.52
CA PRO A 492 13.79 1.94 6.87
C PRO A 492 14.99 2.50 6.10
N LYS A 493 16.01 1.66 5.88
CA LYS A 493 17.29 2.06 5.26
C LYS A 493 17.13 2.76 3.90
N THR A 494 16.23 2.27 3.07
CA THR A 494 15.94 2.90 1.77
C THR A 494 15.42 4.33 1.93
N LEU A 495 14.59 4.55 2.94
CA LEU A 495 14.05 5.89 3.24
C LEU A 495 15.10 6.79 3.90
N VAL A 496 15.99 6.25 4.77
CA VAL A 496 17.12 7.02 5.35
C VAL A 496 17.95 7.63 4.23
N LYS A 497 18.40 6.83 3.27
CA LYS A 497 19.19 7.28 2.11
C LYS A 497 18.46 8.37 1.33
N TYR A 498 17.17 8.16 1.11
CA TYR A 498 16.33 9.09 0.36
C TYR A 498 16.18 10.45 1.09
N LEU A 499 15.91 10.43 2.39
CA LEU A 499 15.75 11.64 3.20
C LEU A 499 17.04 12.45 3.31
N VAL A 500 18.20 11.80 3.52
CA VAL A 500 19.48 12.48 3.56
C VAL A 500 19.77 13.17 2.21
N ASN A 501 19.49 12.50 1.10
CA ASN A 501 19.62 13.10 -0.24
C ASN A 501 18.64 14.28 -0.43
N TRP A 502 17.39 14.13 0.03
CA TRP A 502 16.40 15.20 -0.06
C TRP A 502 16.81 16.44 0.75
N VAL A 503 17.33 16.26 1.98
CA VAL A 503 17.84 17.35 2.81
C VAL A 503 19.04 18.03 2.14
N ALA A 504 19.96 17.25 1.56
CA ALA A 504 21.10 17.80 0.81
C ALA A 504 20.66 18.74 -0.32
N LEU A 505 19.56 18.42 -1.00
CA LEU A 505 19.06 19.19 -2.13
C LEU A 505 18.18 20.38 -1.74
N ASN A 506 17.48 20.33 -0.60
CA ASN A 506 16.42 21.27 -0.24
C ASN A 506 16.59 22.00 1.11
N GLY A 507 17.43 21.51 2.01
CA GLY A 507 17.39 21.91 3.43
C GLY A 507 18.68 22.45 4.04
N VAL A 508 19.79 22.58 3.28
CA VAL A 508 21.09 22.98 3.82
C VAL A 508 21.86 23.92 2.86
N ASP A 509 22.88 24.58 3.41
CA ASP A 509 23.82 25.38 2.63
C ASP A 509 24.71 24.53 1.68
N TYR A 510 25.51 25.20 0.84
CA TYR A 510 26.34 24.55 -0.17
C TYR A 510 27.42 23.65 0.43
N GLU A 511 28.01 24.03 1.56
CA GLU A 511 29.10 23.29 2.20
C GLU A 511 28.59 21.97 2.78
N SER A 512 27.52 22.02 3.56
CA SER A 512 26.83 20.84 4.10
C SER A 512 26.29 19.93 3.00
N ARG A 513 25.81 20.50 1.88
CA ARG A 513 25.26 19.74 0.75
C ARG A 513 26.28 18.77 0.16
N ASN A 514 27.50 19.21 -0.12
CA ASN A 514 28.50 18.36 -0.74
C ASN A 514 28.89 17.20 0.18
N THR A 515 29.04 17.46 1.47
CA THR A 515 29.31 16.42 2.47
C THR A 515 28.17 15.39 2.56
N LEU A 516 26.91 15.84 2.55
CA LEU A 516 25.74 14.96 2.56
C LEU A 516 25.66 14.08 1.30
N LEU A 517 25.93 14.63 0.13
CA LEU A 517 25.95 13.87 -1.12
C LEU A 517 27.08 12.83 -1.14
N ASP A 518 28.26 13.15 -0.59
CA ASP A 518 29.35 12.19 -0.45
C ASP A 518 29.00 11.04 0.53
N ILE A 519 28.29 11.36 1.61
CA ILE A 519 27.76 10.34 2.54
C ILE A 519 26.76 9.42 1.83
N VAL A 520 25.85 9.97 1.02
CA VAL A 520 24.86 9.21 0.23
C VAL A 520 25.52 8.23 -0.73
N ASP A 521 26.68 8.60 -1.31
CA ASP A 521 27.45 7.79 -2.26
C ASP A 521 28.40 6.80 -1.57
N THR A 522 28.57 6.89 -0.25
CA THR A 522 29.45 5.98 0.49
C THR A 522 28.78 4.62 0.67
N PRO A 523 29.44 3.49 0.33
CA PRO A 523 28.90 2.15 0.55
C PRO A 523 28.64 1.88 2.03
N ILE A 524 27.52 1.20 2.31
CA ILE A 524 27.13 0.81 3.69
C ILE A 524 28.08 -0.27 4.17
N SER A 525 28.83 0.01 5.24
CA SER A 525 29.75 -0.94 5.87
C SER A 525 29.66 -0.88 7.40
N PRO A 526 29.98 -1.96 8.13
CA PRO A 526 29.93 -1.97 9.58
C PRO A 526 31.05 -1.17 10.25
N GLU A 527 32.08 -0.74 9.52
CA GLU A 527 33.27 0.03 10.00
C GLU A 527 33.97 -0.56 11.25
N LEU A 528 33.82 -1.84 11.49
CA LEU A 528 34.37 -2.54 12.66
C LEU A 528 35.58 -3.43 12.30
N ILE A 529 35.67 -3.85 11.03
CA ILE A 529 36.75 -4.67 10.51
C ILE A 529 37.73 -3.78 9.74
N PRO A 530 39.06 -3.92 9.93
CA PRO A 530 40.06 -3.14 9.21
C PRO A 530 39.90 -3.24 7.70
N ALA A 531 40.11 -2.11 6.99
CA ALA A 531 40.18 -2.07 5.55
C ALA A 531 41.31 -2.98 5.01
N ASP A 532 41.30 -3.28 3.69
CA ASP A 532 42.42 -3.97 3.05
C ASP A 532 43.69 -3.08 3.00
N GLU A 533 44.80 -3.65 2.55
CA GLU A 533 46.09 -2.93 2.42
C GLU A 533 46.02 -1.74 1.47
N GLN A 534 44.96 -1.64 0.65
CA GLN A 534 44.73 -0.55 -0.33
C GLN A 534 43.72 0.48 0.19
N GLY A 535 43.18 0.32 1.44
CA GLY A 535 42.21 1.22 2.05
C GLY A 535 40.75 0.98 1.61
N ASN A 536 40.47 -0.11 0.89
CA ASN A 536 39.11 -0.43 0.46
C ASN A 536 38.33 -1.15 1.59
N ILE A 537 37.03 -0.93 1.61
CA ILE A 537 36.12 -1.61 2.53
C ILE A 537 36.11 -3.10 2.21
N LYS A 538 36.63 -3.91 3.14
CA LYS A 538 36.78 -5.37 2.99
C LYS A 538 35.46 -6.12 3.05
N GLN A 539 34.45 -5.54 3.69
CA GLN A 539 33.16 -6.18 3.94
C GLN A 539 32.03 -5.18 3.80
N LYS A 540 31.18 -5.35 2.79
CA LYS A 540 29.93 -4.60 2.69
C LYS A 540 28.84 -5.28 3.49
N THR A 541 28.03 -4.53 4.21
CA THR A 541 26.91 -5.08 4.99
C THR A 541 25.97 -5.89 4.10
N GLU A 542 25.68 -5.40 2.89
CA GLU A 542 24.78 -6.08 1.97
C GLU A 542 25.28 -7.42 1.43
N ASP A 543 26.60 -7.67 1.45
CA ASP A 543 27.15 -8.98 1.09
C ASP A 543 26.81 -10.06 2.13
N LEU A 544 26.60 -9.64 3.39
CA LEU A 544 26.31 -10.55 4.53
C LEU A 544 24.82 -10.72 4.79
N VAL A 545 24.07 -9.64 4.76
CA VAL A 545 22.64 -9.66 5.10
C VAL A 545 21.74 -9.56 3.91
N GLY A 546 22.25 -9.12 2.76
CA GLY A 546 21.51 -8.88 1.53
C GLY A 546 21.13 -7.42 1.29
N PRO A 547 20.66 -7.09 0.08
CA PRO A 547 20.25 -5.76 -0.30
C PRO A 547 19.12 -5.23 0.60
N TYR A 548 19.30 -4.06 1.19
CA TYR A 548 18.29 -3.46 2.07
C TYR A 548 16.96 -3.19 1.36
N GLU A 549 16.96 -2.90 0.06
CA GLU A 549 15.70 -2.69 -0.67
C GLU A 549 14.84 -3.95 -0.73
N LEU A 550 15.42 -5.15 -0.81
CA LEU A 550 14.69 -6.40 -0.70
C LEU A 550 14.14 -6.60 0.72
N HIS A 551 14.96 -6.33 1.74
CA HIS A 551 14.51 -6.45 3.14
C HIS A 551 13.39 -5.47 3.48
N ASP A 552 13.49 -4.23 3.04
CA ASP A 552 12.45 -3.22 3.25
C ASP A 552 11.13 -3.64 2.56
N PHE A 553 11.22 -4.21 1.34
CA PHE A 553 10.07 -4.79 0.67
C PHE A 553 9.47 -5.96 1.47
N PHE A 554 10.31 -6.86 2.02
CA PHE A 554 9.85 -7.98 2.83
C PHE A 554 9.22 -7.51 4.14
N ILE A 555 9.86 -6.56 4.85
CA ILE A 555 9.33 -5.95 6.07
C ILE A 555 7.95 -5.36 5.83
N TYR A 556 7.80 -4.58 4.76
CA TYR A 556 6.53 -3.93 4.43
C TYR A 556 5.41 -4.95 4.23
N ASN A 557 5.63 -5.94 3.37
CA ASN A 557 4.61 -6.93 3.03
C ASN A 557 4.33 -7.90 4.20
N PHE A 558 5.35 -8.28 4.95
CA PHE A 558 5.22 -9.17 6.10
C PHE A 558 4.48 -8.49 7.26
N MET A 559 4.88 -7.27 7.61
CA MET A 559 4.35 -6.61 8.80
C MET A 559 3.06 -5.84 8.55
N ARG A 560 2.96 -5.13 7.41
CA ARG A 560 1.81 -4.30 7.09
C ARG A 560 0.59 -5.13 6.70
N PHE A 561 0.80 -6.19 5.93
CA PHE A 561 -0.28 -7.00 5.37
C PHE A 561 -0.33 -8.42 5.93
N GLY A 562 0.68 -8.88 6.65
CA GLY A 562 0.74 -10.25 7.17
C GLY A 562 0.83 -11.30 6.06
N PHE A 563 1.44 -10.97 4.93
CA PHE A 563 1.57 -11.90 3.81
C PHE A 563 2.54 -13.03 4.13
N ARG A 564 2.22 -14.19 3.57
CA ARG A 564 3.03 -15.39 3.67
C ARG A 564 4.25 -15.32 2.73
N PRO A 565 5.33 -16.07 3.00
CA PRO A 565 6.56 -16.02 2.20
C PRO A 565 6.36 -16.24 0.71
N SER A 566 5.51 -17.20 0.29
CA SER A 566 5.25 -17.47 -1.12
C SER A 566 4.61 -16.29 -1.86
N LYS A 567 3.71 -15.55 -1.21
CA LYS A 567 3.14 -14.33 -1.78
C LYS A 567 4.16 -13.20 -1.83
N ILE A 568 4.94 -13.00 -0.76
CA ILE A 568 6.01 -11.99 -0.73
C ILE A 568 7.03 -12.25 -1.84
N PHE A 569 7.41 -13.51 -2.05
CA PHE A 569 8.30 -13.93 -3.13
C PHE A 569 7.73 -13.58 -4.51
N PHE A 570 6.47 -13.96 -4.78
CA PHE A 570 5.78 -13.65 -6.04
C PHE A 570 5.73 -12.14 -6.32
N LEU A 571 5.39 -11.35 -5.30
CA LEU A 571 5.35 -9.88 -5.41
C LEU A 571 6.74 -9.30 -5.64
N ALA A 572 7.78 -9.80 -4.94
CA ALA A 572 9.16 -9.36 -5.11
C ALA A 572 9.70 -9.69 -6.52
N CYS A 573 9.46 -10.91 -7.04
CA CYS A 573 9.83 -11.28 -8.41
C CYS A 573 9.15 -10.38 -9.46
N THR A 574 7.95 -9.88 -9.15
CA THR A 574 7.24 -8.94 -10.02
C THR A 574 7.82 -7.53 -9.91
N ALA A 575 8.04 -7.04 -8.68
CA ALA A 575 8.48 -5.68 -8.39
C ALA A 575 9.93 -5.42 -8.84
N PHE A 576 10.80 -6.41 -8.68
CA PHE A 576 12.23 -6.32 -8.98
C PHE A 576 12.63 -7.05 -10.27
N ARG A 577 11.68 -7.22 -11.19
CA ARG A 577 11.94 -7.89 -12.47
C ARG A 577 13.06 -7.19 -13.25
N GLY A 578 14.14 -7.93 -13.54
CA GLY A 578 15.32 -7.41 -14.23
C GLY A 578 16.37 -6.78 -13.30
N GLU A 579 16.07 -6.57 -12.01
CA GLU A 579 17.04 -6.11 -11.00
C GLU A 579 17.67 -7.29 -10.25
N TYR A 580 16.85 -8.27 -9.85
CA TYR A 580 17.27 -9.48 -9.12
C TYR A 580 16.72 -10.75 -9.75
N THR A 581 17.49 -11.85 -9.64
CA THR A 581 17.01 -13.19 -10.01
C THR A 581 16.13 -13.79 -8.91
N GLU A 582 15.27 -14.74 -9.28
CA GLU A 582 14.41 -15.45 -8.32
C GLU A 582 15.22 -16.14 -7.22
N ASP A 583 16.37 -16.74 -7.54
CA ASP A 583 17.27 -17.38 -6.57
C ASP A 583 17.81 -16.38 -5.53
N VAL A 584 18.15 -15.17 -5.96
CA VAL A 584 18.61 -14.08 -5.07
C VAL A 584 17.49 -13.65 -4.14
N ILE A 585 16.29 -13.45 -4.67
CA ILE A 585 15.11 -13.07 -3.89
C ILE A 585 14.77 -14.18 -2.87
N LYS A 586 14.74 -15.45 -3.28
CA LYS A 586 14.50 -16.61 -2.41
C LYS A 586 15.52 -16.69 -1.28
N LYS A 587 16.82 -16.57 -1.61
CA LYS A 587 17.92 -16.58 -0.63
C LYS A 587 17.72 -15.53 0.46
N TRP A 588 17.43 -14.30 0.07
CA TRP A 588 17.33 -13.19 1.02
C TRP A 588 15.99 -13.17 1.77
N LEU A 589 14.90 -13.65 1.17
CA LEU A 589 13.64 -13.86 1.90
C LEU A 589 13.78 -14.94 2.99
N THR A 590 14.46 -16.04 2.68
CA THR A 590 14.78 -17.09 3.66
C THR A 590 15.66 -16.54 4.80
N THR A 591 16.65 -15.73 4.46
CA THR A 591 17.52 -15.06 5.43
C THR A 591 16.74 -14.08 6.29
N PHE A 592 15.85 -13.28 5.69
CA PHE A 592 14.95 -12.37 6.42
C PHE A 592 14.09 -13.15 7.42
N CYS A 593 13.36 -14.18 6.99
CA CYS A 593 12.51 -14.98 7.88
C CYS A 593 13.30 -15.56 9.05
N ARG A 594 14.48 -16.14 8.80
CA ARG A 594 15.34 -16.70 9.83
C ARG A 594 15.77 -15.64 10.84
N ARG A 595 16.33 -14.53 10.37
CA ARG A 595 16.86 -13.48 11.24
C ARG A 595 15.77 -12.75 11.99
N PHE A 596 14.64 -12.44 11.34
CA PHE A 596 13.51 -11.75 11.96
C PHE A 596 13.02 -12.47 13.21
N PHE A 597 12.95 -13.79 13.19
CA PHE A 597 12.57 -14.57 14.39
C PHE A 597 13.72 -14.69 15.38
N GLN A 598 14.91 -15.10 14.97
CA GLN A 598 16.06 -15.32 15.86
C GLN A 598 16.50 -14.08 16.62
N GLN A 599 16.31 -12.89 16.05
CA GLN A 599 16.78 -11.63 16.63
C GLN A 599 15.70 -10.88 17.43
N GLN A 600 14.53 -11.49 17.67
CA GLN A 600 13.45 -10.84 18.42
C GLN A 600 13.86 -10.37 19.81
N PHE A 601 14.74 -11.10 20.52
CA PHE A 601 15.19 -10.71 21.85
C PHE A 601 15.82 -9.31 21.89
N LYS A 602 16.48 -8.87 20.80
CA LYS A 602 17.02 -7.52 20.67
C LYS A 602 15.89 -6.48 20.61
N ARG A 603 14.79 -6.79 19.93
CA ARG A 603 13.64 -5.89 19.80
C ARG A 603 12.83 -5.77 21.09
N SER A 604 12.88 -6.75 21.96
CA SER A 604 12.13 -6.74 23.22
C SER A 604 12.54 -5.60 24.17
N CYS A 605 13.74 -5.05 24.02
CA CYS A 605 14.26 -3.95 24.82
C CYS A 605 14.55 -2.67 24.02
N LEU A 606 13.89 -2.48 22.89
CA LEU A 606 14.10 -1.27 22.08
C LEU A 606 13.80 0.02 22.84
N PRO A 607 14.67 1.05 22.70
CA PRO A 607 14.38 2.40 23.17
C PRO A 607 13.08 2.95 22.63
N ASP A 608 12.54 3.97 23.30
CA ASP A 608 11.44 4.75 22.76
C ASP A 608 11.87 5.48 21.48
N GLY A 609 10.94 5.66 20.56
CA GLY A 609 11.12 6.40 19.31
C GLY A 609 9.80 6.70 18.64
N PRO A 610 9.74 7.70 17.73
CA PRO A 610 8.50 8.06 17.07
C PRO A 610 8.12 7.02 16.01
N LYS A 611 6.82 6.73 15.90
CA LYS A 611 6.29 5.98 14.76
C LYS A 611 6.04 6.95 13.61
N VAL A 612 6.71 6.73 12.49
CA VAL A 612 6.62 7.59 11.31
C VAL A 612 5.72 6.98 10.24
N GLY A 613 5.96 5.74 9.86
CA GLY A 613 5.23 5.03 8.82
C GLY A 613 4.17 4.07 9.36
N SER A 614 3.53 3.33 8.44
CA SER A 614 2.54 2.30 8.77
C SER A 614 3.13 1.06 9.44
N VAL A 615 4.45 0.89 9.37
CA VAL A 615 5.21 -0.24 9.95
C VAL A 615 6.10 0.27 11.07
N GLY A 616 6.15 -0.45 12.18
CA GLY A 616 7.03 -0.21 13.32
C GLY A 616 7.35 -1.49 14.05
N LEU A 617 8.42 -1.49 14.85
CA LEU A 617 8.90 -2.66 15.60
C LEU A 617 8.87 -2.44 17.11
N SER A 618 8.23 -1.37 17.58
CA SER A 618 8.13 -1.09 19.00
C SER A 618 7.44 -2.23 19.76
N PRO A 619 8.07 -2.81 20.79
CA PRO A 619 7.48 -3.89 21.59
C PRO A 619 6.31 -3.40 22.45
N ARG A 620 6.12 -2.08 22.59
CA ARG A 620 5.04 -1.47 23.37
C ARG A 620 3.71 -1.43 22.62
N GLY A 621 3.72 -1.44 21.29
CA GLY A 621 2.50 -1.32 20.50
C GLY A 621 2.51 -2.04 19.16
N ASP A 622 3.55 -1.86 18.34
CA ASP A 622 3.54 -2.28 16.94
C ASP A 622 3.77 -3.78 16.73
N TRP A 623 4.76 -4.37 17.43
CA TRP A 623 5.14 -5.76 17.24
C TRP A 623 5.46 -6.46 18.56
N ARG A 624 4.58 -7.38 18.97
CA ARG A 624 4.68 -8.10 20.25
C ARG A 624 4.89 -9.60 20.03
N MET A 625 6.01 -9.97 19.43
CA MET A 625 6.35 -11.37 19.21
C MET A 625 7.15 -11.93 20.41
N PRO A 626 6.89 -13.17 20.88
CA PRO A 626 7.76 -13.84 21.85
C PRO A 626 9.17 -14.02 21.30
N SER A 627 10.19 -13.87 22.15
CA SER A 627 11.60 -13.99 21.73
C SER A 627 12.02 -15.42 21.38
N ASP A 628 11.25 -16.40 21.79
CA ASP A 628 11.43 -17.84 21.56
C ASP A 628 10.48 -18.43 20.51
N ALA A 629 9.81 -17.57 19.73
CA ALA A 629 8.97 -18.02 18.62
C ALA A 629 9.80 -18.72 17.52
N CYS A 630 9.28 -19.85 17.01
CA CYS A 630 9.95 -20.63 15.98
C CYS A 630 9.61 -20.15 14.57
N ALA A 631 10.62 -20.03 13.71
CA ALA A 631 10.46 -19.65 12.29
C ALA A 631 10.08 -20.83 11.37
N THR A 632 9.91 -22.05 11.90
CA THR A 632 9.80 -23.29 11.12
C THR A 632 8.76 -23.24 10.01
N LEU A 633 7.58 -22.66 10.27
CA LEU A 633 6.50 -22.56 9.28
C LEU A 633 6.91 -21.69 8.08
N TRP A 634 7.49 -20.53 8.35
CA TRP A 634 7.93 -19.58 7.30
C TRP A 634 9.12 -20.12 6.52
N LEU A 635 10.08 -20.74 7.20
CA LEU A 635 11.26 -21.34 6.55
C LEU A 635 10.88 -22.53 5.66
N LYS A 636 9.96 -23.39 6.12
CA LYS A 636 9.44 -24.48 5.30
C LYS A 636 8.81 -23.96 4.02
N GLU A 637 7.99 -22.92 4.10
CA GLU A 637 7.38 -22.32 2.92
C GLU A 637 8.42 -21.67 1.98
N CYS A 638 9.49 -21.09 2.53
CA CYS A 638 10.61 -20.59 1.71
C CYS A 638 11.37 -21.72 0.99
N GLU A 639 11.45 -22.92 1.57
CA GLU A 639 12.08 -24.09 0.93
C GLU A 639 11.27 -24.59 -0.28
N GLU A 640 9.95 -24.47 -0.20
CA GLU A 640 9.00 -24.92 -1.23
C GLU A 640 8.86 -23.94 -2.43
N LEU A 641 9.53 -22.77 -2.41
CA LEU A 641 9.51 -21.76 -3.48
C LEU A 641 10.24 -22.20 -4.76
#